data_df60b656902ebbdca29f91d5dc7adaed
#
_entry.id   df60b656902ebbdca29f91d5dc7adaed
#
_cell.length_a   1.000
_cell.length_b   1.000
_cell.length_c   1.000
_cell.angle_alpha   90.00
_cell.angle_beta   90.00
_cell.angle_gamma   90.00
#
_symmetry.space_group_name_H-M   'P 1'
#
loop_
_entity.id
_entity.type
_entity.pdbx_description
1 polymer ?
#
loop_
_entity_poly.entity_id
_entity_poly.type
_entity_poly.pdbx_seq_one_letter_code
_entity_poly.pdbx_strand_id
1 'polypeptide(L)'
;MFNISRRQLGYRIQKINIWLTEQNLPTIERTSQGFFIVDDAIKHFLNVYIEPLPQENEQVYTACQRAHLILLMLFKEDEVLSLNHFSIDLKISKNTVLNDLKQLKSLLEPYNIMLKYSRQKGYHLKGNEFEIRKLLTNLIDKAYTLNILNYDVFGILGLRKEKLQIIDIQINKIEQYLQNNFIDQSTQTLRYKLYFIIRRIQHNKIVSPFSIGYDDLSDTEEYRATEILTTNYADIPRQEKLFITLQLLSTSVQWSELDDSTFLPELKVALQSMLDQFEKITFITFKERETLLNQLMFHMKPAFYRIRYQLSDIESLQNTLKDDYKELFHLVKLSSKPMEKILRQPLPDNEIAYLTIIIGGILRRQDEDIDKKVKAVVVCTQGTSISQLMLQELRSVFPEFIFLDALSLREFNHYILDFDVVFSPMHIMTNKRLYITKTILTAKEKHHLRQHVFGQLNNTFDTDIHAQKMLAMIREHADIHNEDSLLNEIKQQFDEIHAYTSIESSSISLNYHLNLQDLLPINHIQLISHVKNIEEAIRIAAKPLYNQSYIDANYIDSMIQYFDATYMVINQNIAIPHAENEQNVNRTSMSMLVLDEPLTLKTGLDVNVFVIIAATDKFKHLRPLLQLRDLAQDAEMVQNIIQTDSKSQVFEVIKHFSIIE
;
A
#
# COMPACT_ATOMS: atom_id res chain seq x y z
N MET A 1 -21.09 9.13 17.71
CA MET A 1 -21.50 10.53 17.95
C MET A 1 -22.28 11.01 16.73
N PHE A 2 -23.44 11.60 16.91
CA PHE A 2 -24.27 12.09 15.79
C PHE A 2 -23.65 13.36 15.20
N ASN A 3 -23.27 13.35 13.95
CA ASN A 3 -22.63 14.48 13.24
C ASN A 3 -23.68 15.56 12.91
N ILE A 4 -24.26 16.20 13.94
CA ILE A 4 -25.26 17.26 13.79
C ILE A 4 -24.81 18.54 14.50
N SER A 5 -25.09 19.70 13.87
CA SER A 5 -24.77 21.01 14.48
C SER A 5 -25.69 21.31 15.66
N ARG A 6 -25.24 22.20 16.59
CA ARG A 6 -26.07 22.67 17.73
C ARG A 6 -27.42 23.22 17.28
N ARG A 7 -27.48 23.90 16.14
CA ARG A 7 -28.72 24.48 15.57
C ARG A 7 -29.67 23.39 15.10
N GLN A 8 -29.14 22.36 14.43
CA GLN A 8 -29.95 21.20 13.99
C GLN A 8 -30.46 20.39 15.17
N LEU A 9 -29.65 20.21 16.24
CA LEU A 9 -30.09 19.55 17.46
C LEU A 9 -31.25 20.32 18.13
N GLY A 10 -31.10 21.65 18.27
CA GLY A 10 -32.16 22.49 18.85
C GLY A 10 -33.48 22.39 18.07
N TYR A 11 -33.42 22.43 16.75
CA TYR A 11 -34.61 22.28 15.91
C TYR A 11 -35.28 20.90 16.03
N ARG A 12 -34.50 19.83 16.16
CA ARG A 12 -35.02 18.46 16.37
C ARG A 12 -35.70 18.32 17.73
N ILE A 13 -35.09 18.85 18.80
CA ILE A 13 -35.68 18.83 20.12
C ILE A 13 -36.99 19.63 20.17
N GLN A 14 -37.03 20.78 19.48
CA GLN A 14 -38.26 21.56 19.40
C GLN A 14 -39.40 20.77 18.72
N LYS A 15 -39.12 20.03 17.65
CA LYS A 15 -40.10 19.14 16.99
C LYS A 15 -40.56 18.01 17.93
N ILE A 16 -39.63 17.40 18.66
CA ILE A 16 -39.97 16.37 19.66
C ILE A 16 -40.87 16.96 20.74
N ASN A 17 -40.58 18.16 21.22
CA ASN A 17 -41.38 18.80 22.25
C ASN A 17 -42.79 19.15 21.77
N ILE A 18 -42.98 19.58 20.52
CA ILE A 18 -44.32 19.78 19.93
C ILE A 18 -45.08 18.45 19.95
N TRP A 19 -44.47 17.35 19.50
CA TRP A 19 -45.11 16.04 19.49
C TRP A 19 -45.43 15.55 20.93
N LEU A 20 -44.51 15.75 21.91
CA LEU A 20 -44.75 15.40 23.33
C LEU A 20 -45.96 16.16 23.89
N THR A 21 -46.07 17.44 23.53
CA THR A 21 -47.22 18.27 23.94
C THR A 21 -48.55 17.77 23.31
N GLU A 22 -48.54 17.33 22.06
CA GLU A 22 -49.71 16.72 21.42
C GLU A 22 -50.12 15.39 22.08
N GLN A 23 -49.17 14.69 22.70
CA GLN A 23 -49.43 13.47 23.47
C GLN A 23 -49.73 13.73 24.98
N ASN A 24 -49.90 14.98 25.38
CA ASN A 24 -50.08 15.40 26.77
C ASN A 24 -48.93 14.96 27.73
N LEU A 25 -47.70 14.93 27.21
CA LEU A 25 -46.48 14.60 27.94
C LEU A 25 -45.67 15.86 28.26
N PRO A 26 -44.85 15.84 29.35
CA PRO A 26 -43.92 16.93 29.64
C PRO A 26 -42.90 17.11 28.49
N THR A 27 -42.41 18.34 28.31
CA THR A 27 -41.40 18.65 27.31
C THR A 27 -39.98 18.36 27.81
N ILE A 28 -39.05 18.04 26.87
CA ILE A 28 -37.63 17.90 27.18
C ILE A 28 -37.05 19.30 27.39
N GLU A 29 -36.54 19.57 28.59
CA GLU A 29 -35.89 20.82 28.94
C GLU A 29 -34.38 20.76 28.81
N ARG A 30 -33.76 21.93 28.65
CA ARG A 30 -32.31 22.04 28.56
C ARG A 30 -31.77 22.90 29.70
N THR A 31 -30.81 22.35 30.47
CA THR A 31 -30.13 23.09 31.55
C THR A 31 -29.26 24.21 30.99
N SER A 32 -28.89 25.18 31.85
CA SER A 32 -27.93 26.23 31.53
C SER A 32 -26.54 25.69 31.14
N GLN A 33 -26.22 24.49 31.61
CA GLN A 33 -24.97 23.77 31.26
C GLN A 33 -25.05 22.96 29.95
N GLY A 34 -26.26 22.90 29.35
CA GLY A 34 -26.46 22.25 28.04
C GLY A 34 -26.91 20.79 28.06
N PHE A 35 -27.16 20.21 29.26
CA PHE A 35 -27.73 18.86 29.40
C PHE A 35 -29.23 18.87 29.17
N PHE A 36 -29.76 17.75 28.66
CA PHE A 36 -31.21 17.57 28.48
C PHE A 36 -31.79 16.87 29.70
N ILE A 37 -32.89 17.42 30.24
CA ILE A 37 -33.71 16.81 31.30
C ILE A 37 -34.88 16.14 30.62
N VAL A 38 -35.00 14.83 30.79
CA VAL A 38 -36.08 14.00 30.27
C VAL A 38 -36.89 13.51 31.48
N ASP A 39 -38.16 13.91 31.57
CA ASP A 39 -39.08 13.50 32.62
C ASP A 39 -39.31 11.98 32.60
N ASP A 40 -39.48 11.37 33.77
CA ASP A 40 -39.73 9.94 33.92
C ASP A 40 -41.06 9.51 33.28
N ALA A 41 -42.06 10.39 33.17
CA ALA A 41 -43.28 10.13 32.44
C ALA A 41 -43.03 9.86 30.95
N ILE A 42 -42.08 10.57 30.35
CA ILE A 42 -41.65 10.33 28.96
C ILE A 42 -40.98 8.96 28.84
N LYS A 43 -40.09 8.63 29.79
CA LYS A 43 -39.41 7.35 29.80
C LYS A 43 -40.38 6.18 29.98
N HIS A 44 -41.33 6.36 30.91
CA HIS A 44 -42.39 5.36 31.14
C HIS A 44 -43.26 5.20 29.89
N PHE A 45 -43.71 6.30 29.30
CA PHE A 45 -44.48 6.29 28.04
C PHE A 45 -43.75 5.56 26.93
N LEU A 46 -42.48 5.88 26.72
CA LEU A 46 -41.64 5.23 25.69
C LEU A 46 -41.45 3.74 26.01
N ASN A 47 -41.30 3.34 27.28
CA ASN A 47 -41.14 1.92 27.68
C ASN A 47 -42.44 1.11 27.54
N VAL A 48 -43.61 1.73 27.77
CA VAL A 48 -44.91 1.07 27.65
C VAL A 48 -45.37 0.98 26.20
N TYR A 49 -45.00 1.94 25.37
CA TYR A 49 -45.34 1.97 23.94
C TYR A 49 -44.27 1.37 23.03
N ILE A 50 -43.18 0.83 23.57
CA ILE A 50 -42.21 -0.01 22.84
C ILE A 50 -42.65 -1.50 22.81
N GLU A 51 -43.93 -1.83 22.96
CA GLU A 51 -44.42 -3.05 22.30
C GLU A 51 -44.42 -2.78 20.80
N PRO A 52 -43.97 -3.74 19.96
CA PRO A 52 -43.86 -3.49 18.52
C PRO A 52 -45.25 -3.29 17.92
N LEU A 53 -45.70 -2.04 17.89
CA LEU A 53 -46.69 -1.63 16.92
C LEU A 53 -46.12 -2.03 15.55
N PRO A 54 -46.97 -2.57 14.62
CA PRO A 54 -46.56 -2.70 13.24
C PRO A 54 -46.11 -1.30 12.77
N GLN A 55 -44.84 -1.06 12.80
CA GLN A 55 -44.23 0.20 12.39
C GLN A 55 -44.60 0.37 10.91
N GLU A 56 -45.46 1.33 10.61
CA GLU A 56 -45.23 2.13 9.42
C GLU A 56 -43.88 2.81 9.67
N ASN A 57 -42.81 2.12 9.31
CA ASN A 57 -41.44 2.61 9.41
C ASN A 57 -41.35 3.80 8.45
N GLU A 58 -41.58 5.00 8.93
CA GLU A 58 -41.17 6.20 8.21
C GLU A 58 -39.63 6.22 8.19
N GLN A 59 -39.07 5.48 7.27
CA GLN A 59 -37.62 5.39 7.08
C GLN A 59 -37.11 6.75 6.62
N VAL A 60 -36.39 7.46 7.51
CA VAL A 60 -35.79 8.75 7.17
C VAL A 60 -34.48 8.48 6.42
N TYR A 61 -34.53 8.63 5.11
CA TYR A 61 -33.35 8.44 4.27
C TYR A 61 -32.31 9.55 4.44
N THR A 62 -31.05 9.17 4.54
CA THR A 62 -29.91 10.10 4.48
C THR A 62 -29.81 10.75 3.10
N ALA A 63 -29.03 11.83 2.95
CA ALA A 63 -28.83 12.48 1.64
C ALA A 63 -28.26 11.49 0.60
N CYS A 64 -27.34 10.63 1.00
CA CYS A 64 -26.77 9.58 0.15
C CYS A 64 -27.84 8.57 -0.29
N GLN A 65 -28.64 8.03 0.63
CA GLN A 65 -29.72 7.09 0.32
C GLN A 65 -30.77 7.71 -0.61
N ARG A 66 -31.15 8.98 -0.36
CA ARG A 66 -32.10 9.69 -1.25
C ARG A 66 -31.57 9.87 -2.67
N ALA A 67 -30.28 10.24 -2.80
CA ALA A 67 -29.65 10.34 -4.12
C ALA A 67 -29.71 9.02 -4.89
N HIS A 68 -29.42 7.88 -4.24
CA HIS A 68 -29.54 6.55 -4.84
C HIS A 68 -30.98 6.20 -5.20
N LEU A 69 -31.95 6.50 -4.32
CA LEU A 69 -33.37 6.30 -4.61
C LEU A 69 -33.84 7.11 -5.81
N ILE A 70 -33.48 8.40 -5.89
CA ILE A 70 -33.82 9.25 -7.04
C ILE A 70 -33.27 8.66 -8.34
N LEU A 71 -32.01 8.18 -8.33
CA LEU A 71 -31.43 7.52 -9.49
C LEU A 71 -32.21 6.24 -9.87
N LEU A 72 -32.53 5.39 -8.90
CA LEU A 72 -33.32 4.17 -9.14
C LEU A 72 -34.73 4.49 -9.65
N MET A 73 -35.38 5.56 -9.16
CA MET A 73 -36.68 6.03 -9.68
C MET A 73 -36.61 6.40 -11.16
N LEU A 74 -35.45 6.96 -11.64
CA LEU A 74 -35.29 7.29 -13.06
C LEU A 74 -35.30 6.05 -13.98
N PHE A 75 -35.15 4.85 -13.43
CA PHE A 75 -35.29 3.58 -14.15
C PHE A 75 -36.73 3.02 -14.13
N LYS A 76 -37.69 3.73 -13.52
CA LYS A 76 -39.09 3.32 -13.44
C LYS A 76 -39.79 3.29 -14.82
N GLU A 77 -39.38 4.17 -15.75
CA GLU A 77 -39.76 4.26 -17.17
C GLU A 77 -41.29 4.41 -17.43
N ASP A 78 -42.18 4.04 -16.53
CA ASP A 78 -43.65 4.04 -16.71
C ASP A 78 -44.26 5.41 -16.43
N GLU A 79 -43.53 6.37 -15.86
CA GLU A 79 -44.02 7.67 -15.42
C GLU A 79 -43.11 8.82 -15.83
N VAL A 80 -43.69 9.96 -16.14
CA VAL A 80 -42.96 11.22 -16.39
C VAL A 80 -42.56 11.85 -15.06
N LEU A 81 -41.35 11.62 -14.62
CA LEU A 81 -40.86 12.06 -13.30
C LEU A 81 -40.61 13.57 -13.25
N SER A 82 -41.16 14.22 -12.24
CA SER A 82 -41.00 15.64 -11.94
C SER A 82 -40.52 15.86 -10.52
N LEU A 83 -40.11 17.10 -10.18
CA LEU A 83 -39.74 17.47 -8.79
C LEU A 83 -40.85 17.12 -7.80
N ASN A 84 -42.14 17.21 -8.22
CA ASN A 84 -43.26 16.87 -7.36
C ASN A 84 -43.27 15.38 -7.01
N HIS A 85 -43.03 14.50 -7.98
CA HIS A 85 -43.01 13.05 -7.76
C HIS A 85 -41.89 12.70 -6.74
N PHE A 86 -40.67 13.19 -6.93
CA PHE A 86 -39.57 12.97 -5.95
C PHE A 86 -39.90 13.53 -4.56
N SER A 87 -40.53 14.72 -4.50
CA SER A 87 -40.89 15.35 -3.22
C SER A 87 -41.97 14.56 -2.48
N ILE A 88 -42.96 14.02 -3.17
CA ILE A 88 -44.07 13.25 -2.59
C ILE A 88 -43.55 11.86 -2.17
N ASP A 89 -42.89 11.14 -3.07
CA ASP A 89 -42.46 9.75 -2.86
C ASP A 89 -41.42 9.65 -1.76
N LEU A 90 -40.51 10.64 -1.67
CA LEU A 90 -39.45 10.67 -0.63
C LEU A 90 -39.86 11.48 0.63
N LYS A 91 -41.06 12.05 0.67
CA LYS A 91 -41.60 12.88 1.76
C LYS A 91 -40.66 14.02 2.18
N ILE A 92 -40.05 14.73 1.18
CA ILE A 92 -39.07 15.81 1.39
C ILE A 92 -39.46 17.07 0.60
N SER A 93 -38.88 18.22 1.00
CA SER A 93 -39.14 19.48 0.30
C SER A 93 -38.53 19.50 -1.10
N LYS A 94 -39.16 20.24 -2.05
CA LYS A 94 -38.62 20.46 -3.40
C LYS A 94 -37.21 21.02 -3.41
N ASN A 95 -36.85 21.89 -2.44
CA ASN A 95 -35.52 22.44 -2.33
C ASN A 95 -34.52 21.36 -1.94
N THR A 96 -34.88 20.41 -1.09
CA THR A 96 -34.07 19.24 -0.74
C THR A 96 -33.83 18.37 -1.97
N VAL A 97 -34.88 18.09 -2.75
CA VAL A 97 -34.79 17.36 -4.03
C VAL A 97 -33.80 18.05 -4.98
N LEU A 98 -33.91 19.38 -5.16
CA LEU A 98 -33.00 20.13 -6.04
C LEU A 98 -31.54 20.02 -5.60
N ASN A 99 -31.26 19.99 -4.29
CA ASN A 99 -29.92 19.79 -3.77
C ASN A 99 -29.45 18.36 -4.00
N ASP A 100 -30.30 17.36 -3.79
CA ASP A 100 -30.00 15.96 -4.05
C ASP A 100 -29.72 15.75 -5.56
N LEU A 101 -30.53 16.32 -6.46
CA LEU A 101 -30.30 16.29 -7.92
C LEU A 101 -28.96 16.94 -8.36
N LYS A 102 -28.46 17.95 -7.64
CA LYS A 102 -27.15 18.51 -7.90
C LYS A 102 -26.02 17.52 -7.56
N GLN A 103 -26.20 16.75 -6.46
CA GLN A 103 -25.23 15.72 -6.06
C GLN A 103 -25.19 14.55 -7.05
N LEU A 104 -26.30 14.26 -7.76
CA LEU A 104 -26.31 13.19 -8.75
C LEU A 104 -25.33 13.41 -9.90
N LYS A 105 -24.95 14.65 -10.22
CA LYS A 105 -24.01 14.93 -11.31
C LYS A 105 -22.67 14.23 -11.10
N SER A 106 -22.15 14.22 -9.89
CA SER A 106 -20.88 13.55 -9.56
C SER A 106 -20.98 12.01 -9.66
N LEU A 107 -22.16 11.44 -9.45
CA LEU A 107 -22.39 9.99 -9.59
C LEU A 107 -22.57 9.58 -11.07
N LEU A 108 -22.98 10.50 -11.94
CA LEU A 108 -23.23 10.26 -13.37
C LEU A 108 -22.00 10.52 -14.25
N GLU A 109 -21.11 11.42 -13.80
CA GLU A 109 -19.94 11.85 -14.55
C GLU A 109 -18.99 10.71 -14.95
N PRO A 110 -18.65 9.73 -14.07
CA PRO A 110 -17.79 8.60 -14.43
C PRO A 110 -18.34 7.73 -15.58
N TYR A 111 -19.65 7.74 -15.79
CA TYR A 111 -20.33 6.96 -16.83
C TYR A 111 -20.64 7.77 -18.10
N ASN A 112 -20.21 9.03 -18.16
CA ASN A 112 -20.59 9.95 -19.24
C ASN A 112 -22.11 10.07 -19.45
N ILE A 113 -22.88 10.01 -18.37
CA ILE A 113 -24.34 10.09 -18.37
C ILE A 113 -24.77 11.49 -17.92
N MET A 114 -25.76 12.04 -18.61
CA MET A 114 -26.34 13.34 -18.27
C MET A 114 -27.76 13.18 -17.76
N LEU A 115 -28.08 13.83 -16.64
CA LEU A 115 -29.47 14.03 -16.21
C LEU A 115 -30.08 15.20 -16.97
N LYS A 116 -31.16 14.96 -17.74
CA LYS A 116 -31.91 15.97 -18.48
C LYS A 116 -33.33 16.07 -17.99
N TYR A 117 -33.90 17.26 -18.17
CA TYR A 117 -35.32 17.52 -17.94
C TYR A 117 -35.97 18.07 -19.21
N SER A 118 -37.14 17.53 -19.56
CA SER A 118 -37.98 18.11 -20.60
C SER A 118 -39.47 18.03 -20.18
N ARG A 119 -40.31 18.91 -20.71
CA ARG A 119 -41.74 18.92 -20.38
C ARG A 119 -42.45 17.62 -20.79
N GLN A 120 -41.95 16.95 -21.85
CA GLN A 120 -42.56 15.71 -22.38
C GLN A 120 -42.07 14.47 -21.65
N LYS A 121 -40.79 14.42 -21.25
CA LYS A 121 -40.15 13.21 -20.70
C LYS A 121 -39.85 13.33 -19.20
N GLY A 122 -40.06 14.51 -18.59
CA GLY A 122 -39.62 14.74 -17.21
C GLY A 122 -38.10 14.65 -17.06
N TYR A 123 -37.66 14.30 -15.85
CA TYR A 123 -36.26 13.94 -15.58
C TYR A 123 -35.93 12.58 -16.17
N HIS A 124 -34.88 12.50 -16.95
CA HIS A 124 -34.46 11.28 -17.61
C HIS A 124 -32.94 11.26 -17.82
N LEU A 125 -32.33 10.05 -17.87
CA LEU A 125 -30.94 9.84 -18.16
C LEU A 125 -30.70 9.86 -19.67
N LYS A 126 -29.64 10.57 -20.11
CA LYS A 126 -29.15 10.55 -21.49
C LYS A 126 -27.71 10.11 -21.53
N GLY A 127 -27.40 9.01 -22.23
CA GLY A 127 -26.09 8.44 -22.39
C GLY A 127 -26.13 7.18 -23.25
N ASN A 128 -25.01 6.47 -23.33
CA ASN A 128 -24.95 5.15 -23.94
C ASN A 128 -25.69 4.15 -23.04
N GLU A 129 -26.49 3.25 -23.64
CA GLU A 129 -27.32 2.31 -22.89
C GLU A 129 -26.47 1.32 -22.06
N PHE A 130 -25.33 0.89 -22.57
CA PHE A 130 -24.41 0.03 -21.83
C PHE A 130 -23.90 0.71 -20.55
N GLU A 131 -23.50 1.99 -20.65
CA GLU A 131 -23.05 2.77 -19.48
C GLU A 131 -24.19 3.05 -18.50
N ILE A 132 -25.41 3.30 -19.00
CA ILE A 132 -26.60 3.46 -18.16
C ILE A 132 -26.87 2.18 -17.35
N ARG A 133 -26.68 1.01 -17.96
CA ARG A 133 -26.86 -0.27 -17.27
C ARG A 133 -25.74 -0.62 -16.32
N LYS A 134 -24.51 -0.22 -16.62
CA LYS A 134 -23.40 -0.29 -15.65
C LYS A 134 -23.71 0.53 -14.40
N LEU A 135 -24.16 1.76 -14.58
CA LEU A 135 -24.62 2.59 -13.47
C LEU A 135 -25.75 1.89 -12.69
N LEU A 136 -26.77 1.33 -13.37
CA LEU A 136 -27.87 0.62 -12.75
C LEU A 136 -27.40 -0.56 -11.88
N THR A 137 -26.52 -1.40 -12.41
CA THR A 137 -26.01 -2.59 -11.69
C THR A 137 -25.26 -2.17 -10.43
N ASN A 138 -24.41 -1.15 -10.51
CA ASN A 138 -23.68 -0.60 -9.36
C ASN A 138 -24.62 0.07 -8.35
N LEU A 139 -25.64 0.78 -8.82
CA LEU A 139 -26.65 1.38 -7.94
C LEU A 139 -27.44 0.33 -7.14
N ILE A 140 -27.77 -0.80 -7.75
CA ILE A 140 -28.49 -1.89 -7.07
C ILE A 140 -27.61 -2.52 -5.99
N ASP A 141 -26.33 -2.81 -6.29
CA ASP A 141 -25.40 -3.36 -5.31
C ASP A 141 -25.23 -2.40 -4.11
N LYS A 142 -25.10 -1.10 -4.40
CA LYS A 142 -24.97 -0.08 -3.35
C LYS A 142 -26.27 0.14 -2.57
N ALA A 143 -27.42 0.11 -3.24
CA ALA A 143 -28.73 0.20 -2.60
C ALA A 143 -28.99 -0.98 -1.66
N TYR A 144 -28.52 -2.18 -2.02
CA TYR A 144 -28.55 -3.36 -1.15
C TYR A 144 -27.69 -3.14 0.09
N THR A 145 -26.44 -2.72 -0.08
CA THR A 145 -25.49 -2.45 1.03
C THR A 145 -26.00 -1.34 1.97
N LEU A 146 -26.68 -0.33 1.43
CA LEU A 146 -27.28 0.76 2.20
C LEU A 146 -28.65 0.40 2.81
N ASN A 147 -29.11 -0.86 2.69
CA ASN A 147 -30.43 -1.33 3.13
C ASN A 147 -31.60 -0.49 2.57
N ILE A 148 -31.49 -0.02 1.32
CA ILE A 148 -32.52 0.77 0.64
C ILE A 148 -33.60 -0.15 0.03
N LEU A 149 -33.21 -1.34 -0.45
CA LEU A 149 -34.10 -2.27 -1.17
C LEU A 149 -34.96 -3.10 -0.20
N ASN A 150 -35.86 -2.44 0.53
CA ASN A 150 -36.84 -3.05 1.42
C ASN A 150 -38.26 -2.97 0.78
N TYR A 151 -39.23 -3.56 1.43
CA TYR A 151 -40.63 -3.59 0.92
C TYR A 151 -41.26 -2.20 0.77
N ASP A 152 -40.83 -1.21 1.55
CA ASP A 152 -41.38 0.15 1.53
C ASP A 152 -41.05 0.89 0.23
N VAL A 153 -39.94 0.55 -0.44
CA VAL A 153 -39.55 1.19 -1.71
C VAL A 153 -40.13 0.52 -2.95
N PHE A 154 -40.85 -0.62 -2.83
CA PHE A 154 -41.40 -1.32 -3.98
C PHE A 154 -42.38 -0.43 -4.75
N GLY A 155 -43.27 0.29 -4.04
CA GLY A 155 -44.17 1.27 -4.63
C GLY A 155 -43.42 2.44 -5.29
N ILE A 156 -42.41 2.97 -4.59
CA ILE A 156 -41.59 4.09 -5.07
C ILE A 156 -40.85 3.72 -6.37
N LEU A 157 -40.28 2.50 -6.45
CA LEU A 157 -39.52 2.02 -7.60
C LEU A 157 -40.42 1.32 -8.67
N GLY A 158 -41.72 1.18 -8.41
CA GLY A 158 -42.67 0.49 -9.31
C GLY A 158 -42.34 -1.00 -9.47
N LEU A 159 -41.80 -1.64 -8.41
CA LEU A 159 -41.50 -3.06 -8.40
C LEU A 159 -42.78 -3.87 -8.16
N ARG A 160 -43.01 -4.92 -8.97
CA ARG A 160 -44.16 -5.82 -8.86
C ARG A 160 -43.70 -7.15 -8.28
N LYS A 161 -44.27 -7.56 -7.13
CA LYS A 161 -43.90 -8.77 -6.42
C LYS A 161 -43.98 -10.04 -7.30
N GLU A 162 -45.05 -10.12 -8.11
CA GLU A 162 -45.27 -11.27 -8.99
C GLU A 162 -44.15 -11.41 -10.04
N LYS A 163 -43.70 -10.31 -10.62
CA LYS A 163 -42.59 -10.33 -11.58
C LYS A 163 -41.25 -10.70 -10.92
N LEU A 164 -40.99 -10.24 -9.70
CA LEU A 164 -39.81 -10.61 -8.94
C LEU A 164 -39.84 -12.09 -8.60
N GLN A 165 -40.97 -12.66 -8.19
CA GLN A 165 -41.10 -14.09 -7.92
C GLN A 165 -40.81 -14.95 -9.16
N ILE A 166 -41.27 -14.52 -10.36
CA ILE A 166 -40.97 -15.22 -11.61
C ILE A 166 -39.44 -15.21 -11.84
N ILE A 167 -38.76 -14.09 -11.62
CA ILE A 167 -37.31 -13.97 -11.76
C ILE A 167 -36.59 -14.86 -10.76
N ASP A 168 -37.05 -14.90 -9.50
CA ASP A 168 -36.48 -15.80 -8.47
C ASP A 168 -36.57 -17.28 -8.90
N ILE A 169 -37.72 -17.71 -9.43
CA ILE A 169 -37.87 -19.07 -9.96
C ILE A 169 -36.91 -19.34 -11.13
N GLN A 170 -36.70 -18.34 -11.99
CA GLN A 170 -35.78 -18.48 -13.12
C GLN A 170 -34.31 -18.53 -12.65
N ILE A 171 -33.91 -17.71 -11.66
CA ILE A 171 -32.57 -17.77 -11.06
C ILE A 171 -32.33 -19.16 -10.46
N ASN A 172 -33.27 -19.71 -9.69
CA ASN A 172 -33.13 -21.05 -9.10
C ASN A 172 -32.96 -22.14 -10.20
N LYS A 173 -33.67 -22.02 -11.34
CA LYS A 173 -33.48 -22.95 -12.47
C LYS A 173 -32.11 -22.79 -13.12
N ILE A 174 -31.58 -21.58 -13.20
CA ILE A 174 -30.23 -21.30 -13.71
C ILE A 174 -29.18 -21.92 -12.79
N GLU A 175 -29.32 -21.75 -11.48
CA GLU A 175 -28.41 -22.37 -10.50
C GLU A 175 -28.40 -23.90 -10.63
N GLN A 176 -29.58 -24.50 -10.79
CA GLN A 176 -29.70 -25.95 -11.05
C GLN A 176 -29.04 -26.37 -12.37
N TYR A 177 -29.22 -25.58 -13.44
CA TYR A 177 -28.61 -25.86 -14.75
C TYR A 177 -27.08 -25.74 -14.71
N LEU A 178 -26.57 -24.68 -14.07
CA LEU A 178 -25.14 -24.42 -13.92
C LEU A 178 -24.48 -25.31 -12.85
N GLN A 179 -25.27 -26.07 -12.08
CA GLN A 179 -24.83 -26.87 -10.93
C GLN A 179 -24.01 -26.05 -9.90
N ASN A 180 -24.26 -24.75 -9.84
CA ASN A 180 -23.59 -23.82 -8.94
C ASN A 180 -24.62 -22.90 -8.29
N ASN A 181 -24.42 -22.60 -6.99
CA ASN A 181 -25.27 -21.65 -6.27
C ASN A 181 -24.58 -20.28 -6.23
N PHE A 182 -25.34 -19.23 -6.50
CA PHE A 182 -24.88 -17.88 -6.27
C PHE A 182 -24.78 -17.57 -4.76
N ILE A 183 -23.93 -16.64 -4.38
CA ILE A 183 -23.90 -16.14 -3.00
C ILE A 183 -25.20 -15.43 -2.69
N ASP A 184 -25.78 -15.58 -1.49
CA ASP A 184 -27.07 -15.02 -1.11
C ASP A 184 -27.21 -13.53 -1.44
N GLN A 185 -26.21 -12.72 -1.12
CA GLN A 185 -26.17 -11.31 -1.47
C GLN A 185 -26.25 -11.10 -2.98
N SER A 186 -25.50 -11.89 -3.75
CA SER A 186 -25.48 -11.79 -5.22
C SER A 186 -26.82 -12.20 -5.83
N THR A 187 -27.46 -13.23 -5.30
CA THR A 187 -28.82 -13.65 -5.71
C THR A 187 -29.83 -12.54 -5.48
N GLN A 188 -29.78 -11.91 -4.29
CA GLN A 188 -30.69 -10.80 -3.95
C GLN A 188 -30.49 -9.58 -4.86
N THR A 189 -29.27 -9.23 -5.20
CA THR A 189 -29.02 -8.09 -6.11
C THR A 189 -29.32 -8.46 -7.57
N LEU A 190 -29.00 -9.67 -8.01
CA LEU A 190 -29.23 -10.16 -9.36
C LEU A 190 -30.73 -10.10 -9.74
N ARG A 191 -31.64 -10.47 -8.82
CA ARG A 191 -33.09 -10.38 -9.07
C ARG A 191 -33.55 -8.98 -9.44
N TYR A 192 -33.02 -7.95 -8.76
CA TYR A 192 -33.34 -6.55 -9.08
C TYR A 192 -32.67 -6.09 -10.37
N LYS A 193 -31.39 -6.48 -10.59
CA LYS A 193 -30.67 -6.19 -11.84
C LYS A 193 -31.46 -6.71 -13.03
N LEU A 194 -31.83 -7.99 -13.01
CA LEU A 194 -32.61 -8.62 -14.07
C LEU A 194 -33.99 -7.97 -14.26
N TYR A 195 -34.69 -7.62 -13.16
CA TYR A 195 -35.96 -6.93 -13.23
C TYR A 195 -35.88 -5.61 -14.02
N PHE A 196 -34.91 -4.76 -13.67
CA PHE A 196 -34.77 -3.47 -14.37
C PHE A 196 -34.20 -3.64 -15.79
N ILE A 197 -33.32 -4.59 -16.04
CA ILE A 197 -32.78 -4.88 -17.37
C ILE A 197 -33.92 -5.31 -18.30
N ILE A 198 -34.75 -6.28 -17.89
CA ILE A 198 -35.91 -6.77 -18.67
C ILE A 198 -36.90 -5.62 -18.93
N ARG A 199 -37.16 -4.79 -17.92
CA ARG A 199 -38.04 -3.62 -18.06
C ARG A 199 -37.48 -2.65 -19.10
N ARG A 200 -36.18 -2.37 -19.13
CA ARG A 200 -35.53 -1.51 -20.13
C ARG A 200 -35.66 -2.11 -21.54
N ILE A 201 -35.47 -3.42 -21.69
CA ILE A 201 -35.66 -4.12 -22.96
C ILE A 201 -37.11 -3.92 -23.46
N GLN A 202 -38.12 -4.09 -22.60
CA GLN A 202 -39.53 -3.89 -22.92
C GLN A 202 -39.85 -2.45 -23.37
N HIS A 203 -39.07 -1.47 -22.91
CA HIS A 203 -39.16 -0.06 -23.33
C HIS A 203 -38.25 0.32 -24.50
N ASN A 204 -37.77 -0.65 -25.29
CA ASN A 204 -36.87 -0.46 -26.44
C ASN A 204 -35.57 0.28 -26.12
N LYS A 205 -35.06 0.16 -24.86
CA LYS A 205 -33.75 0.65 -24.44
C LYS A 205 -32.74 -0.47 -24.63
N ILE A 206 -32.21 -0.58 -25.83
CA ILE A 206 -31.37 -1.73 -26.25
C ILE A 206 -29.90 -1.37 -26.22
N VAL A 207 -29.08 -2.28 -25.73
CA VAL A 207 -27.59 -2.15 -25.70
C VAL A 207 -27.06 -2.20 -27.14
N SER A 208 -26.05 -1.37 -27.45
CA SER A 208 -25.40 -1.38 -28.77
C SER A 208 -24.74 -2.73 -29.04
N PRO A 209 -24.87 -3.28 -30.27
CA PRO A 209 -24.26 -4.56 -30.66
C PRO A 209 -22.73 -4.62 -30.48
N PHE A 210 -22.05 -3.47 -30.53
CA PHE A 210 -20.58 -3.38 -30.40
C PHE A 210 -20.08 -3.26 -28.96
N SER A 211 -20.97 -3.21 -27.99
CA SER A 211 -20.60 -3.04 -26.57
C SER A 211 -20.01 -4.33 -25.95
N ILE A 212 -20.38 -5.50 -26.48
CA ILE A 212 -19.99 -6.82 -25.92
C ILE A 212 -19.58 -7.74 -27.07
N GLY A 213 -18.37 -8.33 -26.99
CA GLY A 213 -17.90 -9.31 -27.98
C GLY A 213 -18.70 -10.61 -27.91
N TYR A 214 -19.21 -11.08 -29.05
CA TYR A 214 -19.96 -12.34 -29.13
C TYR A 214 -19.10 -13.54 -28.78
N ASP A 215 -17.92 -13.64 -29.39
CA ASP A 215 -17.01 -14.77 -29.26
C ASP A 215 -16.49 -14.92 -27.83
N ASP A 216 -16.50 -13.85 -27.05
CA ASP A 216 -16.07 -13.88 -25.66
C ASP A 216 -17.07 -14.59 -24.72
N LEU A 217 -18.35 -14.63 -25.07
CA LEU A 217 -19.43 -15.06 -24.17
C LEU A 217 -20.29 -16.21 -24.73
N SER A 218 -20.33 -16.41 -26.06
CA SER A 218 -21.29 -17.31 -26.72
C SER A 218 -21.09 -18.79 -26.38
N ASP A 219 -19.87 -19.19 -26.05
CA ASP A 219 -19.52 -20.59 -25.77
C ASP A 219 -19.63 -20.96 -24.29
N THR A 220 -20.06 -20.00 -23.44
CA THR A 220 -20.20 -20.22 -21.99
C THR A 220 -21.52 -20.92 -21.65
N GLU A 221 -21.52 -21.72 -20.58
CA GLU A 221 -22.74 -22.34 -20.05
C GLU A 221 -23.73 -21.26 -19.56
N GLU A 222 -23.22 -20.15 -19.07
CA GLU A 222 -24.04 -18.99 -18.65
C GLU A 222 -24.79 -18.37 -19.83
N TYR A 223 -24.22 -18.40 -21.07
CA TYR A 223 -24.95 -17.96 -22.26
C TYR A 223 -26.11 -18.89 -22.59
N ARG A 224 -25.91 -20.21 -22.47
CA ARG A 224 -26.97 -21.20 -22.65
C ARG A 224 -28.04 -21.05 -21.55
N ALA A 225 -27.61 -20.80 -20.30
CA ALA A 225 -28.52 -20.58 -19.18
C ALA A 225 -29.41 -19.33 -19.35
N THR A 226 -28.98 -18.32 -20.13
CA THR A 226 -29.82 -17.13 -20.40
C THR A 226 -31.10 -17.48 -21.16
N GLU A 227 -31.16 -18.61 -21.87
CA GLU A 227 -32.38 -19.05 -22.55
C GLU A 227 -33.50 -19.36 -21.55
N ILE A 228 -33.16 -19.84 -20.35
CA ILE A 228 -34.12 -20.06 -19.26
C ILE A 228 -34.85 -18.76 -18.89
N LEU A 229 -34.08 -17.64 -18.79
CA LEU A 229 -34.64 -16.32 -18.51
C LEU A 229 -35.51 -15.81 -19.67
N THR A 230 -35.03 -16.02 -20.91
CA THR A 230 -35.63 -15.42 -22.09
C THR A 230 -36.90 -16.16 -22.56
N THR A 231 -37.10 -17.41 -22.11
CA THR A 231 -38.29 -18.23 -22.48
C THR A 231 -39.64 -17.54 -22.19
N ASN A 232 -39.68 -16.69 -21.15
CA ASN A 232 -40.92 -15.97 -20.76
C ASN A 232 -41.08 -14.60 -21.43
N TYR A 233 -40.15 -14.19 -22.30
CA TYR A 233 -40.15 -12.89 -22.95
C TYR A 233 -39.96 -13.08 -24.46
N ALA A 234 -40.87 -12.52 -25.25
CA ALA A 234 -40.79 -12.60 -26.70
C ALA A 234 -39.63 -11.74 -27.25
N ASP A 235 -38.93 -12.29 -28.24
CA ASP A 235 -37.94 -11.62 -29.09
C ASP A 235 -36.89 -10.74 -28.41
N ILE A 236 -36.18 -11.29 -27.41
CA ILE A 236 -35.03 -10.63 -26.83
C ILE A 236 -33.86 -10.62 -27.86
N PRO A 237 -33.38 -9.44 -28.28
CA PRO A 237 -32.25 -9.33 -29.20
C PRO A 237 -31.00 -10.02 -28.69
N ARG A 238 -30.14 -10.51 -29.60
CA ARG A 238 -28.92 -11.21 -29.28
C ARG A 238 -27.97 -10.44 -28.35
N GLN A 239 -27.80 -9.13 -28.59
CA GLN A 239 -26.99 -8.26 -27.74
C GLN A 239 -27.52 -8.16 -26.30
N GLU A 240 -28.80 -8.31 -26.11
CA GLU A 240 -29.43 -8.32 -24.79
C GLU A 240 -29.18 -9.64 -24.07
N LYS A 241 -29.20 -10.76 -24.79
CA LYS A 241 -28.80 -12.07 -24.26
C LYS A 241 -27.35 -12.02 -23.78
N LEU A 242 -26.45 -11.42 -24.57
CA LEU A 242 -25.05 -11.23 -24.18
C LEU A 242 -24.91 -10.36 -22.91
N PHE A 243 -25.69 -9.30 -22.78
CA PHE A 243 -25.66 -8.45 -21.59
C PHE A 243 -26.16 -9.21 -20.34
N ILE A 244 -27.23 -10.01 -20.48
CA ILE A 244 -27.74 -10.87 -19.39
C ILE A 244 -26.70 -11.93 -19.02
N THR A 245 -26.07 -12.57 -20.02
CA THR A 245 -24.97 -13.52 -19.79
C THR A 245 -23.84 -12.89 -19.00
N LEU A 246 -23.46 -11.66 -19.36
CA LEU A 246 -22.45 -10.91 -18.65
C LEU A 246 -22.83 -10.67 -17.18
N GLN A 247 -24.10 -10.43 -16.88
CA GLN A 247 -24.58 -10.33 -15.51
C GLN A 247 -24.42 -11.67 -14.75
N LEU A 248 -24.74 -12.78 -15.37
CA LEU A 248 -24.58 -14.12 -14.76
C LEU A 248 -23.11 -14.42 -14.50
N LEU A 249 -22.24 -14.23 -15.52
CA LEU A 249 -20.80 -14.45 -15.42
C LEU A 249 -20.10 -13.56 -14.36
N SER A 250 -20.58 -12.33 -14.18
CA SER A 250 -20.05 -11.38 -13.19
C SER A 250 -20.59 -11.60 -11.77
N THR A 251 -21.57 -12.49 -11.61
CA THR A 251 -22.18 -12.80 -10.31
C THR A 251 -21.33 -13.80 -9.54
N SER A 252 -21.03 -13.49 -8.27
CA SER A 252 -20.23 -14.37 -7.42
C SER A 252 -20.99 -15.64 -7.03
N VAL A 253 -20.31 -16.78 -7.09
CA VAL A 253 -20.85 -18.11 -6.78
C VAL A 253 -20.33 -18.62 -5.43
N GLN A 254 -21.10 -19.50 -4.78
CA GLN A 254 -20.63 -20.20 -3.59
C GLN A 254 -19.58 -21.23 -3.99
N TRP A 255 -18.58 -21.41 -3.12
CA TRP A 255 -17.57 -22.44 -3.33
C TRP A 255 -18.23 -23.84 -3.25
N SER A 256 -17.99 -24.67 -4.26
CA SER A 256 -18.37 -26.08 -4.30
C SER A 256 -17.18 -26.91 -4.81
N GLU A 257 -17.06 -28.16 -4.37
CA GLU A 257 -15.97 -29.05 -4.78
C GLU A 257 -16.07 -29.55 -6.24
N LEU A 258 -16.86 -28.88 -7.09
CA LEU A 258 -17.20 -29.36 -8.43
C LEU A 258 -16.26 -28.83 -9.52
N ASP A 259 -15.86 -29.78 -10.31
CA ASP A 259 -15.37 -29.89 -11.70
C ASP A 259 -14.53 -28.77 -12.31
N ASP A 260 -13.29 -29.15 -12.68
CA ASP A 260 -12.25 -28.38 -13.39
C ASP A 260 -12.66 -27.87 -14.79
N SER A 261 -13.78 -28.36 -15.35
CA SER A 261 -14.15 -28.17 -16.76
C SER A 261 -14.69 -26.77 -17.11
N THR A 262 -15.06 -25.96 -16.11
CA THR A 262 -15.71 -24.64 -16.31
C THR A 262 -14.76 -23.45 -16.25
N PHE A 263 -13.45 -23.68 -16.03
CA PHE A 263 -12.49 -22.62 -15.82
C PHE A 263 -11.79 -22.19 -17.12
N LEU A 264 -11.55 -20.88 -17.25
CA LEU A 264 -10.68 -20.33 -18.30
C LEU A 264 -9.25 -20.83 -18.06
N PRO A 265 -8.67 -21.65 -18.95
CA PRO A 265 -7.33 -22.24 -18.73
C PRO A 265 -6.25 -21.16 -18.51
N GLU A 266 -6.34 -20.05 -19.22
CA GLU A 266 -5.43 -18.91 -19.08
C GLU A 266 -5.48 -18.26 -17.69
N LEU A 267 -6.67 -18.18 -17.09
CA LEU A 267 -6.86 -17.63 -15.77
C LEU A 267 -6.24 -18.56 -14.69
N LYS A 268 -6.39 -19.86 -14.84
CA LYS A 268 -5.75 -20.85 -13.95
C LYS A 268 -4.23 -20.73 -13.98
N VAL A 269 -3.63 -20.66 -15.19
CA VAL A 269 -2.18 -20.48 -15.37
C VAL A 269 -1.68 -19.17 -14.72
N ALA A 270 -2.44 -18.08 -14.88
CA ALA A 270 -2.04 -16.81 -14.29
C ALA A 270 -2.13 -16.82 -12.77
N LEU A 271 -3.14 -17.43 -12.20
CA LEU A 271 -3.25 -17.58 -10.74
C LEU A 271 -2.16 -18.51 -10.18
N GLN A 272 -1.82 -19.60 -10.87
CA GLN A 272 -0.67 -20.42 -10.51
C GLN A 272 0.62 -19.60 -10.51
N SER A 273 0.86 -18.81 -11.57
CA SER A 273 2.01 -17.92 -11.66
C SER A 273 2.02 -16.84 -10.57
N MET A 274 0.84 -16.34 -10.19
CA MET A 274 0.70 -15.40 -9.08
C MET A 274 1.08 -16.06 -7.74
N LEU A 275 0.63 -17.28 -7.48
CA LEU A 275 1.00 -18.03 -6.27
C LEU A 275 2.50 -18.35 -6.25
N ASP A 276 3.10 -18.75 -7.40
CA ASP A 276 4.55 -18.94 -7.51
C ASP A 276 5.33 -17.69 -7.17
N GLN A 277 4.85 -16.51 -7.61
CA GLN A 277 5.48 -15.23 -7.28
C GLN A 277 5.33 -14.89 -5.81
N PHE A 278 4.15 -15.14 -5.22
CA PHE A 278 3.91 -14.92 -3.80
C PHE A 278 4.85 -15.77 -2.95
N GLU A 279 4.94 -17.08 -3.23
CA GLU A 279 5.84 -18.01 -2.54
C GLU A 279 7.32 -17.61 -2.68
N LYS A 280 7.73 -17.12 -3.87
CA LYS A 280 9.10 -16.60 -4.09
C LYS A 280 9.39 -15.31 -3.32
N ILE A 281 8.41 -14.43 -3.17
CA ILE A 281 8.59 -13.15 -2.47
C ILE A 281 8.61 -13.34 -0.96
N THR A 282 7.74 -14.22 -0.43
CA THR A 282 7.51 -14.39 1.01
C THR A 282 8.25 -15.57 1.62
N PHE A 283 8.78 -16.49 0.79
CA PHE A 283 9.31 -17.78 1.21
C PHE A 283 8.31 -18.62 2.04
N ILE A 284 7.03 -18.40 1.84
CA ILE A 284 5.95 -19.16 2.44
C ILE A 284 5.41 -20.14 1.38
N THR A 285 5.34 -21.41 1.66
CA THR A 285 4.75 -22.42 0.79
C THR A 285 3.35 -22.77 1.24
N PHE A 286 2.41 -22.88 0.30
CA PHE A 286 1.04 -23.26 0.62
C PHE A 286 0.92 -24.80 0.71
N LYS A 287 0.59 -25.31 1.90
CA LYS A 287 0.37 -26.75 2.12
C LYS A 287 -0.86 -27.28 1.33
N GLU A 288 -1.91 -26.47 1.23
CA GLU A 288 -3.16 -26.79 0.52
C GLU A 288 -3.29 -25.95 -0.75
N ARG A 289 -2.25 -25.97 -1.61
CA ARG A 289 -2.15 -25.09 -2.78
C ARG A 289 -3.30 -25.25 -3.77
N GLU A 290 -3.74 -26.50 -4.04
CA GLU A 290 -4.86 -26.75 -4.95
C GLU A 290 -6.20 -26.22 -4.40
N THR A 291 -6.45 -26.40 -3.11
CA THR A 291 -7.64 -25.83 -2.45
C THR A 291 -7.63 -24.30 -2.55
N LEU A 292 -6.48 -23.66 -2.30
CA LEU A 292 -6.32 -22.22 -2.45
C LEU A 292 -6.56 -21.79 -3.89
N LEU A 293 -5.93 -22.47 -4.86
CA LEU A 293 -6.09 -22.16 -6.28
C LEU A 293 -7.56 -22.20 -6.70
N ASN A 294 -8.30 -23.26 -6.29
CA ASN A 294 -9.72 -23.37 -6.56
C ASN A 294 -10.52 -22.23 -5.94
N GLN A 295 -10.26 -21.87 -4.67
CA GLN A 295 -10.93 -20.72 -4.03
C GLN A 295 -10.66 -19.41 -4.77
N LEU A 296 -9.41 -19.18 -5.20
CA LEU A 296 -9.03 -18.02 -5.99
C LEU A 296 -9.71 -18.04 -7.37
N MET A 297 -9.85 -19.20 -8.02
CA MET A 297 -10.55 -19.34 -9.29
C MET A 297 -12.03 -19.00 -9.18
N PHE A 298 -12.73 -19.47 -8.13
CA PHE A 298 -14.14 -19.14 -7.90
C PHE A 298 -14.37 -17.64 -7.73
N HIS A 299 -13.45 -16.96 -7.06
CA HIS A 299 -13.52 -15.49 -6.95
C HIS A 299 -13.14 -14.79 -8.25
N MET A 300 -12.06 -15.22 -8.89
CA MET A 300 -11.48 -14.52 -10.03
C MET A 300 -12.21 -14.74 -11.35
N LYS A 301 -12.96 -15.84 -11.54
CA LYS A 301 -13.79 -16.01 -12.74
C LYS A 301 -14.84 -14.90 -12.88
N PRO A 302 -15.69 -14.62 -11.90
CA PRO A 302 -16.60 -13.48 -11.96
C PRO A 302 -15.86 -12.12 -12.00
N ALA A 303 -14.76 -11.98 -11.25
CA ALA A 303 -13.96 -10.77 -11.24
C ALA A 303 -13.36 -10.45 -12.62
N PHE A 304 -12.90 -11.48 -13.35
CA PHE A 304 -12.37 -11.32 -14.71
C PHE A 304 -13.38 -10.60 -15.63
N TYR A 305 -14.63 -11.01 -15.62
CA TYR A 305 -15.67 -10.36 -16.43
C TYR A 305 -16.02 -8.97 -15.90
N ARG A 306 -16.11 -8.78 -14.57
CA ARG A 306 -16.33 -7.45 -13.98
C ARG A 306 -15.25 -6.46 -14.40
N ILE A 307 -13.99 -6.89 -14.33
CA ILE A 307 -12.84 -6.05 -14.69
C ILE A 307 -12.83 -5.76 -16.21
N ARG A 308 -12.92 -6.81 -17.03
CA ARG A 308 -12.83 -6.70 -18.49
C ARG A 308 -13.90 -5.77 -19.07
N TYR A 309 -15.13 -5.82 -18.54
CA TYR A 309 -16.24 -4.99 -18.95
C TYR A 309 -16.48 -3.78 -18.05
N GLN A 310 -15.53 -3.50 -17.14
CA GLN A 310 -15.57 -2.37 -16.22
C GLN A 310 -16.87 -2.30 -15.39
N LEU A 311 -17.36 -3.45 -14.93
CA LEU A 311 -18.55 -3.57 -14.09
C LEU A 311 -18.24 -3.45 -12.60
N SER A 312 -16.96 -3.42 -12.21
CA SER A 312 -16.54 -3.28 -10.81
C SER A 312 -16.84 -1.87 -10.30
N ASP A 313 -17.38 -1.79 -9.10
CA ASP A 313 -17.56 -0.51 -8.41
C ASP A 313 -16.19 0.07 -8.01
N ILE A 314 -16.00 1.37 -8.23
CA ILE A 314 -14.77 2.09 -7.92
C ILE A 314 -14.64 2.32 -6.40
N GLU A 315 -15.70 2.15 -5.62
CA GLU A 315 -15.67 2.37 -4.17
C GLU A 315 -15.23 1.15 -3.39
N SER A 316 -14.14 1.33 -2.74
CA SER A 316 -13.20 0.39 -2.16
C SER A 316 -13.63 -0.31 -0.87
N LEU A 317 -13.49 -1.63 -0.84
CA LEU A 317 -13.19 -2.41 0.35
C LEU A 317 -11.85 -1.99 1.02
N GLN A 318 -11.03 -1.16 0.34
CA GLN A 318 -9.78 -0.61 0.89
C GLN A 318 -9.96 0.05 2.27
N ASN A 319 -11.10 0.73 2.49
CA ASN A 319 -11.41 1.36 3.78
C ASN A 319 -11.82 0.36 4.87
N THR A 320 -12.00 -0.92 4.52
CA THR A 320 -12.45 -1.98 5.43
C THR A 320 -11.34 -2.97 5.77
N LEU A 321 -10.26 -3.03 4.99
CA LEU A 321 -9.06 -3.77 5.39
C LEU A 321 -8.44 -3.01 6.57
N LYS A 322 -8.48 -3.66 7.75
CA LYS A 322 -7.81 -3.17 8.96
C LYS A 322 -6.34 -2.93 8.67
N ASP A 323 -5.74 -2.02 9.41
CA ASP A 323 -4.31 -1.71 9.32
C ASP A 323 -3.42 -2.96 9.37
N ASP A 324 -3.89 -4.03 10.03
CA ASP A 324 -3.23 -5.34 10.19
C ASP A 324 -3.01 -6.13 8.89
N TYR A 325 -3.60 -5.74 7.74
CA TYR A 325 -3.47 -6.47 6.46
C TYR A 325 -2.76 -5.68 5.37
N LYS A 326 -2.20 -4.52 5.69
CA LYS A 326 -1.58 -3.63 4.69
C LYS A 326 -0.38 -4.29 3.99
N GLU A 327 0.45 -4.97 4.77
CA GLU A 327 1.65 -5.65 4.25
C GLU A 327 1.27 -6.85 3.41
N LEU A 328 0.31 -7.67 3.86
CA LEU A 328 -0.20 -8.78 3.06
C LEU A 328 -0.83 -8.30 1.77
N PHE A 329 -1.64 -7.23 1.82
CA PHE A 329 -2.22 -6.60 0.63
C PHE A 329 -1.14 -6.17 -0.36
N HIS A 330 -0.08 -5.53 0.13
CA HIS A 330 1.04 -5.12 -0.68
C HIS A 330 1.75 -6.31 -1.36
N LEU A 331 2.01 -7.39 -0.62
CA LEU A 331 2.63 -8.61 -1.14
C LEU A 331 1.76 -9.31 -2.19
N VAL A 332 0.45 -9.38 -1.97
CA VAL A 332 -0.53 -9.90 -2.94
C VAL A 332 -0.55 -9.02 -4.19
N LYS A 333 -0.52 -7.70 -4.05
CA LYS A 333 -0.45 -6.75 -5.17
C LYS A 333 0.82 -6.93 -6.01
N LEU A 334 1.98 -7.09 -5.37
CA LEU A 334 3.24 -7.36 -6.06
C LEU A 334 3.18 -8.69 -6.84
N SER A 335 2.51 -9.68 -6.28
CA SER A 335 2.38 -11.03 -6.87
C SER A 335 1.36 -11.08 -7.99
N SER A 336 0.42 -10.14 -8.10
CA SER A 336 -0.71 -10.16 -9.04
C SER A 336 -0.34 -9.78 -10.49
N LYS A 337 0.90 -9.37 -10.77
CA LYS A 337 1.36 -8.97 -12.11
C LYS A 337 1.04 -9.97 -13.23
N PRO A 338 1.08 -11.31 -13.05
CA PRO A 338 0.64 -12.26 -14.07
C PRO A 338 -0.82 -12.09 -14.49
N MET A 339 -1.69 -11.67 -13.56
CA MET A 339 -3.10 -11.42 -13.83
C MET A 339 -3.31 -10.22 -14.76
N GLU A 340 -2.50 -9.16 -14.62
CA GLU A 340 -2.59 -7.95 -15.43
C GLU A 340 -2.38 -8.23 -16.94
N LYS A 341 -1.56 -9.24 -17.26
CA LYS A 341 -1.31 -9.64 -18.66
C LYS A 341 -2.58 -10.17 -19.34
N ILE A 342 -3.41 -10.93 -18.60
CA ILE A 342 -4.66 -11.49 -19.13
C ILE A 342 -5.77 -10.45 -19.15
N LEU A 343 -5.84 -9.64 -18.09
CA LEU A 343 -6.83 -8.57 -17.95
C LEU A 343 -6.54 -7.39 -18.89
N ARG A 344 -5.31 -7.25 -19.38
CA ARG A 344 -4.79 -6.11 -20.18
C ARG A 344 -4.96 -4.76 -19.47
N GLN A 345 -5.08 -4.79 -18.16
CA GLN A 345 -5.20 -3.64 -17.26
C GLN A 345 -4.79 -4.05 -15.85
N PRO A 346 -4.42 -3.08 -14.97
CA PRO A 346 -4.11 -3.37 -13.59
C PRO A 346 -5.28 -4.03 -12.86
N LEU A 347 -4.96 -4.95 -11.95
CA LEU A 347 -5.97 -5.55 -11.08
C LEU A 347 -6.49 -4.47 -10.10
N PRO A 348 -7.80 -4.22 -10.03
CA PRO A 348 -8.36 -3.23 -9.11
C PRO A 348 -8.05 -3.56 -7.65
N ASP A 349 -7.79 -2.53 -6.84
CA ASP A 349 -7.43 -2.70 -5.43
C ASP A 349 -8.51 -3.43 -4.61
N ASN A 350 -9.78 -3.35 -5.00
CA ASN A 350 -10.86 -4.12 -4.40
C ASN A 350 -10.70 -5.63 -4.61
N GLU A 351 -10.36 -6.05 -5.81
CA GLU A 351 -10.13 -7.47 -6.12
C GLU A 351 -8.86 -7.97 -5.43
N ILE A 352 -7.81 -7.13 -5.35
CA ILE A 352 -6.61 -7.43 -4.54
C ILE A 352 -6.98 -7.62 -3.06
N ALA A 353 -7.89 -6.80 -2.53
CA ALA A 353 -8.38 -6.93 -1.16
C ALA A 353 -9.07 -8.28 -0.91
N TYR A 354 -9.92 -8.73 -1.83
CA TYR A 354 -10.54 -10.06 -1.74
C TYR A 354 -9.51 -11.19 -1.81
N LEU A 355 -8.55 -11.12 -2.74
CA LEU A 355 -7.47 -12.09 -2.82
C LEU A 355 -6.65 -12.10 -1.51
N THR A 356 -6.40 -10.92 -0.92
CA THR A 356 -5.71 -10.78 0.36
C THR A 356 -6.46 -11.50 1.49
N ILE A 357 -7.78 -11.37 1.55
CA ILE A 357 -8.61 -12.05 2.56
C ILE A 357 -8.55 -13.57 2.38
N ILE A 358 -8.64 -14.07 1.14
CA ILE A 358 -8.59 -15.53 0.85
C ILE A 358 -7.21 -16.07 1.23
N ILE A 359 -6.13 -15.45 0.77
CA ILE A 359 -4.75 -15.86 1.06
C ILE A 359 -4.48 -15.79 2.57
N GLY A 360 -4.84 -14.67 3.21
CA GLY A 360 -4.68 -14.49 4.66
C GLY A 360 -5.43 -15.54 5.48
N GLY A 361 -6.61 -15.94 5.04
CA GLY A 361 -7.38 -17.01 5.68
C GLY A 361 -6.68 -18.39 5.62
N ILE A 362 -6.00 -18.69 4.51
CA ILE A 362 -5.21 -19.91 4.36
C ILE A 362 -3.94 -19.85 5.21
N LEU A 363 -3.21 -18.71 5.17
CA LEU A 363 -1.98 -18.53 5.96
C LEU A 363 -2.25 -18.69 7.46
N ARG A 364 -3.33 -18.13 7.97
CA ARG A 364 -3.74 -18.30 9.39
C ARG A 364 -4.05 -19.76 9.74
N ARG A 365 -4.65 -20.51 8.85
CA ARG A 365 -4.92 -21.95 9.07
C ARG A 365 -3.65 -22.80 9.10
N GLN A 366 -2.59 -22.32 8.46
CA GLN A 366 -1.28 -23.00 8.42
C GLN A 366 -0.35 -22.57 9.55
N ASP A 367 -0.80 -21.70 10.49
CA ASP A 367 0.00 -21.04 11.53
C ASP A 367 1.16 -20.21 10.97
N GLU A 368 1.10 -19.82 9.69
CA GLU A 368 2.02 -18.88 9.06
C GLU A 368 1.50 -17.44 9.26
N ASP A 369 2.18 -16.72 10.14
CA ASP A 369 1.82 -15.35 10.48
C ASP A 369 2.88 -14.39 9.90
N ILE A 370 2.48 -13.61 8.92
CA ILE A 370 3.34 -12.59 8.29
C ILE A 370 3.77 -11.53 9.31
N ASP A 371 2.92 -11.26 10.30
CA ASP A 371 3.20 -10.23 11.31
C ASP A 371 4.29 -10.64 12.30
N LYS A 372 4.53 -11.95 12.44
CA LYS A 372 5.63 -12.48 13.25
C LYS A 372 6.97 -12.54 12.52
N LYS A 373 6.98 -12.41 11.19
CA LYS A 373 8.22 -12.42 10.40
C LYS A 373 8.84 -11.04 10.37
N VAL A 374 10.17 -10.98 10.40
CA VAL A 374 10.91 -9.72 10.26
C VAL A 374 10.66 -9.13 8.88
N LYS A 375 10.12 -7.92 8.84
CA LYS A 375 9.85 -7.18 7.62
C LYS A 375 11.03 -6.29 7.27
N ALA A 376 11.55 -6.41 6.05
CA ALA A 376 12.74 -5.72 5.59
C ALA A 376 12.48 -4.89 4.33
N VAL A 377 13.19 -3.78 4.21
CA VAL A 377 13.25 -2.98 2.98
C VAL A 377 14.71 -2.81 2.54
N VAL A 378 14.91 -2.73 1.22
CA VAL A 378 16.20 -2.42 0.62
C VAL A 378 16.16 -1.00 0.09
N VAL A 379 17.14 -0.17 0.46
CA VAL A 379 17.22 1.22 -0.02
C VAL A 379 18.54 1.42 -0.76
N CYS A 380 18.47 1.75 -2.05
CA CYS A 380 19.67 1.93 -2.88
C CYS A 380 19.51 3.15 -3.80
N THR A 381 20.59 3.95 -3.91
CA THR A 381 20.61 5.14 -4.78
C THR A 381 21.12 4.87 -6.19
N GLN A 382 21.63 3.66 -6.47
CA GLN A 382 22.30 3.32 -7.73
C GLN A 382 21.34 2.87 -8.85
N GLY A 383 20.04 3.12 -8.71
CA GLY A 383 19.02 2.80 -9.72
C GLY A 383 18.31 1.46 -9.51
N THR A 384 17.21 1.27 -10.23
CA THR A 384 16.25 0.18 -10.02
C THR A 384 16.85 -1.22 -10.25
N SER A 385 17.73 -1.38 -11.23
CA SER A 385 18.36 -2.69 -11.54
C SER A 385 19.27 -3.17 -10.42
N ILE A 386 20.04 -2.26 -9.84
CA ILE A 386 21.00 -2.58 -8.78
C ILE A 386 20.29 -2.85 -7.46
N SER A 387 19.26 -2.06 -7.13
CA SER A 387 18.42 -2.32 -5.95
C SER A 387 17.68 -3.65 -6.03
N GLN A 388 17.21 -4.05 -7.21
CA GLN A 388 16.59 -5.35 -7.44
C GLN A 388 17.60 -6.51 -7.31
N LEU A 389 18.83 -6.33 -7.78
CA LEU A 389 19.88 -7.32 -7.59
C LEU A 389 20.22 -7.50 -6.10
N MET A 390 20.39 -6.40 -5.36
CA MET A 390 20.63 -6.42 -3.93
C MET A 390 19.48 -7.10 -3.17
N LEU A 391 18.23 -6.83 -3.55
CA LEU A 391 17.05 -7.47 -2.99
C LEU A 391 17.09 -9.00 -3.20
N GLN A 392 17.44 -9.47 -4.39
CA GLN A 392 17.55 -10.90 -4.70
C GLN A 392 18.65 -11.56 -3.85
N GLU A 393 19.81 -10.92 -3.76
CA GLU A 393 20.94 -11.38 -2.93
C GLU A 393 20.53 -11.50 -1.46
N LEU A 394 19.92 -10.46 -0.89
CA LEU A 394 19.50 -10.44 0.50
C LEU A 394 18.37 -11.45 0.78
N ARG A 395 17.46 -11.66 -0.13
CA ARG A 395 16.46 -12.74 -0.02
C ARG A 395 17.12 -14.12 0.09
N SER A 396 18.19 -14.36 -0.65
CA SER A 396 18.92 -15.62 -0.55
C SER A 396 19.66 -15.80 0.79
N VAL A 397 20.05 -14.71 1.45
CA VAL A 397 20.73 -14.70 2.75
C VAL A 397 19.74 -14.83 3.90
N PHE A 398 18.57 -14.20 3.80
CA PHE A 398 17.53 -14.12 4.84
C PHE A 398 16.19 -14.64 4.32
N PRO A 399 16.06 -15.95 4.07
CA PRO A 399 14.77 -16.53 3.62
C PRO A 399 13.68 -16.45 4.70
N GLU A 400 14.04 -16.19 5.96
CA GLU A 400 13.10 -16.00 7.07
C GLU A 400 12.45 -14.62 7.09
N PHE A 401 13.04 -13.63 6.38
CA PHE A 401 12.54 -12.26 6.33
C PHE A 401 11.57 -12.05 5.17
N ILE A 402 10.63 -11.15 5.37
CA ILE A 402 9.78 -10.66 4.30
C ILE A 402 10.35 -9.37 3.77
N PHE A 403 10.87 -9.39 2.55
CA PHE A 403 11.34 -8.18 1.86
C PHE A 403 10.17 -7.53 1.13
N LEU A 404 9.70 -6.41 1.68
CA LEU A 404 8.56 -5.67 1.16
C LEU A 404 8.90 -5.00 -0.18
N ASP A 405 9.96 -4.16 -0.20
CA ASP A 405 10.33 -3.38 -1.37
C ASP A 405 11.83 -3.14 -1.51
N ALA A 406 12.22 -2.79 -2.75
CA ALA A 406 13.52 -2.17 -3.05
C ALA A 406 13.27 -0.73 -3.50
N LEU A 407 13.65 0.22 -2.68
CA LEU A 407 13.30 1.64 -2.76
C LEU A 407 14.50 2.51 -3.14
N SER A 408 14.25 3.59 -3.85
CA SER A 408 15.14 4.73 -3.89
C SER A 408 15.06 5.54 -2.58
N LEU A 409 16.04 6.39 -2.31
CA LEU A 409 16.01 7.25 -1.11
C LEU A 409 14.76 8.17 -1.08
N ARG A 410 14.28 8.63 -2.25
CA ARG A 410 13.08 9.47 -2.34
C ARG A 410 11.82 8.70 -1.97
N GLU A 411 11.69 7.47 -2.46
CA GLU A 411 10.55 6.59 -2.14
C GLU A 411 10.58 6.19 -0.68
N PHE A 412 11.76 5.91 -0.11
CA PHE A 412 11.92 5.57 1.29
C PHE A 412 11.42 6.67 2.24
N ASN A 413 11.68 7.95 1.94
CA ASN A 413 11.21 9.08 2.75
C ASN A 413 9.69 9.24 2.78
N HIS A 414 8.97 8.62 1.85
CA HIS A 414 7.50 8.63 1.75
C HIS A 414 6.89 7.24 1.96
N TYR A 415 7.68 6.28 2.42
CA TYR A 415 7.22 4.91 2.57
C TYR A 415 6.30 4.75 3.78
N ILE A 416 5.13 4.11 3.57
CA ILE A 416 4.01 4.09 4.53
C ILE A 416 3.91 2.74 5.26
N LEU A 417 4.39 1.64 4.64
CA LEU A 417 4.30 0.32 5.26
C LEU A 417 5.25 0.20 6.44
N ASP A 418 4.85 -0.54 7.47
CA ASP A 418 5.72 -0.80 8.61
C ASP A 418 6.77 -1.88 8.27
N PHE A 419 7.99 -1.70 8.76
CA PHE A 419 9.11 -2.60 8.59
C PHE A 419 10.02 -2.56 9.81
N ASP A 420 10.81 -3.60 10.01
CA ASP A 420 11.68 -3.76 11.18
C ASP A 420 13.13 -3.38 10.87
N VAL A 421 13.59 -3.70 9.66
CA VAL A 421 14.99 -3.55 9.26
C VAL A 421 15.13 -2.92 7.87
N VAL A 422 16.23 -2.20 7.69
CA VAL A 422 16.61 -1.58 6.43
C VAL A 422 17.98 -2.09 6.02
N PHE A 423 18.11 -2.52 4.76
CA PHE A 423 19.39 -2.84 4.15
C PHE A 423 19.75 -1.77 3.12
N SER A 424 20.97 -1.22 3.20
CA SER A 424 21.42 -0.19 2.27
C SER A 424 22.93 -0.30 2.03
N PRO A 425 23.44 0.04 0.83
CA PRO A 425 24.87 0.14 0.60
C PRO A 425 25.50 1.40 1.23
N MET A 426 24.68 2.29 1.77
CA MET A 426 25.10 3.56 2.35
C MET A 426 24.33 3.85 3.63
N HIS A 427 24.84 4.77 4.43
CA HIS A 427 24.12 5.26 5.60
C HIS A 427 22.91 6.11 5.18
N ILE A 428 21.78 5.83 5.80
CA ILE A 428 20.53 6.60 5.61
C ILE A 428 19.91 6.93 6.98
N MET A 429 19.22 8.05 7.06
CA MET A 429 18.54 8.47 8.28
C MET A 429 17.27 7.64 8.47
N THR A 430 17.23 6.86 9.54
CA THR A 430 16.07 6.05 9.91
C THR A 430 16.06 5.79 11.40
N ASN A 431 14.89 5.68 11.99
CA ASN A 431 14.70 5.23 13.39
C ASN A 431 14.61 3.70 13.52
N LYS A 432 14.65 2.97 12.40
CA LYS A 432 14.64 1.51 12.36
C LYS A 432 16.09 0.99 12.27
N ARG A 433 16.28 -0.31 12.47
CA ARG A 433 17.61 -0.93 12.40
C ARG A 433 18.15 -0.89 10.97
N LEU A 434 19.27 -0.23 10.77
CA LEU A 434 19.96 -0.10 9.47
C LEU A 434 21.14 -1.05 9.40
N TYR A 435 21.19 -1.89 8.37
CA TYR A 435 22.32 -2.73 8.04
C TYR A 435 22.98 -2.25 6.75
N ILE A 436 24.22 -1.77 6.89
CA ILE A 436 25.01 -1.32 5.73
C ILE A 436 25.69 -2.53 5.12
N THR A 437 25.42 -2.80 3.85
CA THR A 437 25.96 -3.96 3.15
C THR A 437 26.18 -3.67 1.67
N LYS A 438 27.13 -4.38 1.05
CA LYS A 438 27.38 -4.25 -0.38
C LYS A 438 26.19 -4.76 -1.21
N THR A 439 26.10 -4.29 -2.43
CA THR A 439 25.08 -4.72 -3.39
C THR A 439 25.24 -6.19 -3.81
N ILE A 440 26.48 -6.66 -3.96
CA ILE A 440 26.82 -8.05 -4.26
C ILE A 440 27.69 -8.56 -3.14
N LEU A 441 27.33 -9.72 -2.59
CA LEU A 441 27.99 -10.32 -1.43
C LEU A 441 28.73 -11.61 -1.81
N THR A 442 29.96 -11.76 -1.36
CA THR A 442 30.66 -13.03 -1.38
C THR A 442 30.07 -14.01 -0.36
N ALA A 443 30.32 -15.31 -0.49
CA ALA A 443 29.80 -16.32 0.43
C ALA A 443 30.22 -16.05 1.90
N LYS A 444 31.44 -15.54 2.13
CA LYS A 444 31.93 -15.16 3.46
C LYS A 444 31.16 -13.94 4.01
N GLU A 445 30.94 -12.92 3.18
CA GLU A 445 30.20 -11.71 3.58
C GLU A 445 28.72 -12.03 3.87
N LYS A 446 28.09 -12.92 3.09
CA LYS A 446 26.73 -13.43 3.37
C LYS A 446 26.65 -14.08 4.75
N HIS A 447 27.62 -14.93 5.09
CA HIS A 447 27.66 -15.59 6.39
C HIS A 447 27.83 -14.59 7.54
N HIS A 448 28.76 -13.65 7.42
CA HIS A 448 29.00 -12.62 8.43
C HIS A 448 27.76 -11.69 8.58
N LEU A 449 27.18 -11.23 7.49
CA LEU A 449 25.99 -10.39 7.54
C LEU A 449 24.84 -11.11 8.25
N ARG A 450 24.64 -12.41 7.93
CA ARG A 450 23.60 -13.22 8.57
C ARG A 450 23.82 -13.34 10.08
N GLN A 451 25.03 -13.67 10.52
CA GLN A 451 25.38 -13.74 11.95
C GLN A 451 25.17 -12.40 12.65
N HIS A 452 25.60 -11.30 12.04
CA HIS A 452 25.47 -9.96 12.61
C HIS A 452 24.00 -9.54 12.77
N VAL A 453 23.17 -9.74 11.74
CA VAL A 453 21.75 -9.39 11.76
C VAL A 453 20.99 -10.21 12.81
N PHE A 454 21.17 -11.53 12.81
CA PHE A 454 20.52 -12.40 13.80
C PHE A 454 21.01 -12.17 15.22
N GLY A 455 22.31 -11.89 15.42
CA GLY A 455 22.84 -11.53 16.72
C GLY A 455 22.23 -10.27 17.32
N GLN A 456 21.89 -9.29 16.48
CA GLN A 456 21.24 -8.06 16.91
C GLN A 456 19.70 -8.15 17.03
N LEU A 457 19.06 -8.98 16.23
CA LEU A 457 17.60 -9.18 16.27
C LEU A 457 17.22 -10.06 17.47
N ASN A 458 18.02 -11.08 17.76
CA ASN A 458 17.83 -11.97 18.90
C ASN A 458 18.39 -11.39 20.20
N ASN A 459 18.32 -10.09 20.44
CA ASN A 459 18.62 -9.47 21.73
C ASN A 459 17.73 -9.95 22.91
N THR A 460 16.96 -11.01 22.69
CA THR A 460 16.48 -11.97 23.65
C THR A 460 17.12 -13.33 23.36
N PHE A 461 18.44 -13.40 23.33
CA PHE A 461 19.07 -14.65 23.74
C PHE A 461 18.69 -14.80 25.20
N ASP A 462 17.75 -15.68 25.43
CA ASP A 462 17.46 -16.16 26.77
C ASP A 462 18.70 -16.95 27.17
N THR A 463 19.70 -16.22 27.72
CA THR A 463 20.95 -16.77 28.23
C THR A 463 20.64 -17.93 29.16
N ASP A 464 19.48 -17.88 29.85
CA ASP A 464 18.98 -18.93 30.72
C ASP A 464 18.66 -20.22 29.97
N ILE A 465 17.99 -20.16 28.83
CA ILE A 465 17.64 -21.37 28.05
C ILE A 465 18.90 -22.00 27.43
N HIS A 466 19.83 -21.20 26.94
CA HIS A 466 21.08 -21.73 26.34
C HIS A 466 22.01 -22.30 27.39
N ALA A 467 22.14 -21.65 28.53
CA ALA A 467 22.92 -22.16 29.67
C ALA A 467 22.35 -23.48 30.22
N GLN A 468 21.02 -23.58 30.33
CA GLN A 468 20.32 -24.82 30.73
C GLN A 468 20.51 -25.96 29.72
N LYS A 469 20.45 -25.66 28.41
CA LYS A 469 20.72 -26.66 27.37
C LYS A 469 22.15 -27.16 27.42
N MET A 470 23.09 -26.24 27.62
CA MET A 470 24.52 -26.58 27.73
C MET A 470 24.79 -27.42 28.98
N LEU A 471 24.18 -27.05 30.12
CA LEU A 471 24.23 -27.83 31.33
C LEU A 471 23.64 -29.26 31.15
N ALA A 472 22.53 -29.37 30.43
CA ALA A 472 21.89 -30.65 30.11
C ALA A 472 22.80 -31.54 29.24
N MET A 473 23.52 -30.97 28.26
CA MET A 473 24.48 -31.69 27.44
C MET A 473 25.72 -32.16 28.29
N ILE A 474 26.19 -31.33 29.22
CA ILE A 474 27.32 -31.69 30.12
C ILE A 474 26.91 -32.83 31.05
N ARG A 475 25.64 -32.84 31.55
CA ARG A 475 25.11 -33.93 32.38
C ARG A 475 25.14 -35.31 31.69
N GLU A 476 25.02 -35.38 30.37
CA GLU A 476 25.09 -36.64 29.63
C GLU A 476 26.51 -37.22 29.57
N HIS A 477 27.54 -36.41 29.83
CA HIS A 477 28.91 -36.79 29.59
C HIS A 477 29.83 -36.59 30.82
N ALA A 478 29.38 -35.97 31.91
CA ALA A 478 30.15 -35.70 33.11
C ALA A 478 29.28 -35.64 34.37
N ASP A 479 29.86 -36.09 35.51
CA ASP A 479 29.26 -35.91 36.84
C ASP A 479 29.55 -34.47 37.32
N ILE A 480 28.48 -33.69 37.57
CA ILE A 480 28.59 -32.30 37.98
C ILE A 480 28.45 -32.21 39.51
N HIS A 481 29.48 -31.75 40.19
CA HIS A 481 29.51 -31.63 41.66
C HIS A 481 28.67 -30.46 42.19
N ASN A 482 28.51 -29.38 41.40
CA ASN A 482 27.71 -28.21 41.76
C ASN A 482 27.07 -27.58 40.52
N GLU A 483 25.84 -27.96 40.24
CA GLU A 483 25.10 -27.53 39.06
C GLU A 483 24.78 -26.03 39.05
N ASP A 484 24.42 -25.46 40.20
CA ASP A 484 24.07 -24.05 40.30
C ASP A 484 25.31 -23.15 40.06
N SER A 485 26.50 -23.58 40.55
CA SER A 485 27.74 -22.84 40.29
C SER A 485 28.12 -22.89 38.80
N LEU A 486 28.04 -24.09 38.20
CA LEU A 486 28.37 -24.28 36.77
C LEU A 486 27.37 -23.54 35.87
N LEU A 487 26.06 -23.54 36.22
CA LEU A 487 25.07 -22.81 35.49
C LEU A 487 25.32 -21.29 35.54
N ASN A 488 25.71 -20.78 36.70
CA ASN A 488 26.04 -19.36 36.86
C ASN A 488 27.33 -18.99 36.11
N GLU A 489 28.34 -19.85 36.10
CA GLU A 489 29.56 -19.65 35.32
C GLU A 489 29.30 -19.68 33.82
N ILE A 490 28.46 -20.60 33.35
CA ILE A 490 28.04 -20.67 31.94
C ILE A 490 27.27 -19.39 31.58
N LYS A 491 26.35 -18.92 32.43
CA LYS A 491 25.61 -17.65 32.21
C LYS A 491 26.59 -16.47 32.18
N GLN A 492 27.50 -16.38 33.10
CA GLN A 492 28.48 -15.30 33.15
C GLN A 492 29.40 -15.30 31.91
N GLN A 493 29.81 -16.49 31.41
CA GLN A 493 30.57 -16.58 30.16
C GLN A 493 29.77 -16.16 28.95
N PHE A 494 28.46 -16.50 28.85
CA PHE A 494 27.61 -16.00 27.82
C PHE A 494 27.42 -14.46 27.92
N ASP A 495 27.25 -13.93 29.13
CA ASP A 495 27.13 -12.49 29.35
C ASP A 495 28.45 -11.75 29.07
N GLU A 496 29.60 -12.33 29.37
CA GLU A 496 30.91 -11.80 29.01
C GLU A 496 31.17 -11.85 27.49
N ILE A 497 30.81 -12.93 26.79
CA ILE A 497 30.86 -13.03 25.32
C ILE A 497 29.89 -12.00 24.69
N HIS A 498 28.71 -11.78 25.27
CA HIS A 498 27.80 -10.74 24.86
C HIS A 498 28.31 -9.34 25.22
N ALA A 499 28.95 -9.15 26.34
CA ALA A 499 29.63 -7.91 26.68
C ALA A 499 30.82 -7.63 25.74
N TYR A 500 31.58 -8.64 25.33
CA TYR A 500 32.64 -8.50 24.33
C TYR A 500 32.07 -8.18 22.93
N THR A 501 31.00 -8.85 22.52
CA THR A 501 30.29 -8.51 21.26
C THR A 501 29.54 -7.18 21.35
N SER A 502 29.02 -6.81 22.52
CA SER A 502 28.45 -5.48 22.76
C SER A 502 29.50 -4.40 22.97
N ILE A 503 30.70 -4.75 23.46
CA ILE A 503 31.87 -3.83 23.56
C ILE A 503 32.49 -3.62 22.17
N GLU A 504 32.55 -4.63 21.29
CA GLU A 504 32.86 -4.40 19.87
C GLU A 504 31.76 -3.63 19.14
N SER A 505 30.50 -3.89 19.42
CA SER A 505 29.39 -3.07 18.90
C SER A 505 29.31 -1.71 19.58
N SER A 506 29.61 -1.58 20.89
CA SER A 506 29.69 -0.27 21.56
C SER A 506 30.98 0.47 21.25
N SER A 507 32.12 -0.22 20.96
CA SER A 507 33.31 0.41 20.42
C SER A 507 33.15 0.85 18.96
N ILE A 508 32.30 0.19 18.20
CA ILE A 508 31.82 0.65 16.88
C ILE A 508 30.90 1.86 17.06
N SER A 509 30.01 1.89 18.04
CA SER A 509 29.14 3.04 18.28
C SER A 509 29.86 4.24 18.91
N LEU A 510 30.92 4.06 19.66
CA LEU A 510 31.76 5.14 20.22
C LEU A 510 32.72 5.80 19.21
N ASN A 511 33.04 5.16 18.09
CA ASN A 511 33.84 5.72 17.02
C ASN A 511 33.08 6.44 15.90
N TYR A 512 31.74 6.52 15.95
CA TYR A 512 30.91 7.21 14.96
C TYR A 512 30.79 8.74 15.19
N HIS A 513 31.59 9.32 16.09
CA HIS A 513 31.51 10.76 16.38
C HIS A 513 32.59 11.61 15.73
N LEU A 514 33.38 11.05 14.79
CA LEU A 514 34.34 11.88 14.05
C LEU A 514 33.59 12.82 13.08
N ASN A 515 33.85 14.10 13.23
CA ASN A 515 33.34 15.14 12.34
C ASN A 515 34.41 15.50 11.29
N LEU A 516 34.02 16.27 10.29
CA LEU A 516 34.94 16.74 9.24
C LEU A 516 36.16 17.47 9.83
N GLN A 517 35.97 18.33 10.85
CA GLN A 517 37.04 19.03 11.54
C GLN A 517 38.05 18.09 12.22
N ASP A 518 37.63 16.89 12.64
CA ASP A 518 38.49 15.93 13.34
C ASP A 518 39.41 15.17 12.37
N LEU A 519 38.96 14.92 11.16
CA LEU A 519 39.75 14.29 10.11
C LEU A 519 40.52 15.27 9.23
N LEU A 520 40.07 16.54 9.15
CA LEU A 520 40.68 17.59 8.35
C LEU A 520 41.06 18.79 9.21
N PRO A 521 42.06 18.64 10.10
CA PRO A 521 42.57 19.71 10.95
C PRO A 521 43.32 20.77 10.14
N ILE A 522 43.49 21.97 10.68
CA ILE A 522 44.07 23.15 10.02
C ILE A 522 45.46 22.88 9.41
N ASN A 523 46.27 22.02 10.02
CA ASN A 523 47.63 21.67 9.51
C ASN A 523 47.55 20.70 8.30
N HIS A 524 46.38 20.16 7.95
CA HIS A 524 46.17 19.37 6.75
C HIS A 524 45.68 20.21 5.57
N ILE A 525 45.47 21.53 5.75
CA ILE A 525 45.00 22.46 4.71
C ILE A 525 46.22 23.11 4.06
N GLN A 526 46.21 23.16 2.72
CA GLN A 526 47.25 23.79 1.90
C GLN A 526 46.59 24.78 0.94
N LEU A 527 47.16 25.97 0.79
CA LEU A 527 46.78 27.02 -0.14
C LEU A 527 47.92 27.26 -1.11
N ILE A 528 47.67 27.08 -2.42
CA ILE A 528 48.68 27.23 -3.48
C ILE A 528 48.05 27.94 -4.66
N SER A 529 48.80 28.78 -5.37
CA SER A 529 48.22 29.54 -6.48
C SER A 529 47.85 28.66 -7.67
N HIS A 530 48.69 27.75 -8.11
CA HIS A 530 48.41 26.90 -9.25
C HIS A 530 49.21 25.59 -9.21
N VAL A 531 48.77 24.58 -9.98
CA VAL A 531 49.43 23.33 -10.24
C VAL A 531 49.46 22.98 -11.73
N LYS A 532 50.45 22.21 -12.19
CA LYS A 532 50.60 21.89 -13.61
C LYS A 532 49.62 20.84 -14.14
N ASN A 533 49.31 19.89 -13.32
CA ASN A 533 48.44 18.74 -13.70
C ASN A 533 47.84 18.06 -12.44
N ILE A 534 46.97 17.08 -12.69
CA ILE A 534 46.26 16.34 -11.64
C ILE A 534 47.20 15.52 -10.75
N GLU A 535 48.28 14.97 -11.29
CA GLU A 535 49.27 14.22 -10.54
C GLU A 535 49.94 15.11 -9.49
N GLU A 536 50.35 16.33 -9.89
CA GLU A 536 50.94 17.30 -8.98
C GLU A 536 49.95 17.73 -7.88
N ALA A 537 48.67 17.97 -8.27
CA ALA A 537 47.62 18.30 -7.34
C ALA A 537 47.44 17.22 -6.25
N ILE A 538 47.33 15.94 -6.67
CA ILE A 538 47.18 14.81 -5.74
C ILE A 538 48.42 14.67 -4.83
N ARG A 539 49.62 14.74 -5.38
CA ARG A 539 50.86 14.64 -4.58
C ARG A 539 50.97 15.76 -3.55
N ILE A 540 50.63 16.99 -3.91
CA ILE A 540 50.62 18.10 -2.99
C ILE A 540 49.53 17.93 -1.95
N ALA A 541 48.29 17.67 -2.37
CA ALA A 541 47.18 17.48 -1.46
C ALA A 541 47.43 16.36 -0.42
N ALA A 542 48.09 15.25 -0.83
CA ALA A 542 48.42 14.13 0.04
C ALA A 542 49.62 14.36 0.94
N LYS A 543 50.44 15.39 0.70
CA LYS A 543 51.69 15.64 1.43
C LYS A 543 51.55 15.74 2.95
N PRO A 544 50.52 16.37 3.53
CA PRO A 544 50.32 16.42 4.98
C PRO A 544 50.13 15.03 5.58
N LEU A 545 49.39 14.14 4.93
CA LEU A 545 49.13 12.78 5.40
C LEU A 545 50.36 11.88 5.26
N TYR A 546 51.10 12.04 4.18
CA TYR A 546 52.35 11.32 3.94
C TYR A 546 53.40 11.71 4.97
N ASN A 547 53.61 13.01 5.25
CA ASN A 547 54.57 13.49 6.22
C ASN A 547 54.28 13.03 7.65
N GLN A 548 53.06 12.74 7.99
CA GLN A 548 52.62 12.20 9.27
C GLN A 548 52.56 10.66 9.30
N SER A 549 53.00 10.01 8.23
CA SER A 549 52.95 8.55 8.06
C SER A 549 51.53 7.96 8.19
N TYR A 550 50.50 8.74 7.86
CA TYR A 550 49.11 8.27 7.82
C TYR A 550 48.83 7.47 6.55
N ILE A 551 49.55 7.76 5.46
CA ILE A 551 49.52 7.02 4.19
C ILE A 551 50.98 6.77 3.73
N ASP A 552 51.16 5.77 2.89
CA ASP A 552 52.46 5.52 2.23
C ASP A 552 52.50 6.05 0.78
N ALA A 553 53.66 5.93 0.11
CA ALA A 553 53.85 6.39 -1.27
C ALA A 553 52.96 5.59 -2.26
N ASN A 554 52.72 4.28 -1.99
CA ASN A 554 51.93 3.43 -2.85
C ASN A 554 50.46 3.87 -2.88
N TYR A 555 49.94 4.43 -1.76
CA TYR A 555 48.59 4.97 -1.73
C TYR A 555 48.45 6.19 -2.63
N ILE A 556 49.49 7.08 -2.65
CA ILE A 556 49.49 8.25 -3.53
C ILE A 556 49.52 7.82 -4.99
N ASP A 557 50.38 6.86 -5.33
CA ASP A 557 50.50 6.35 -6.71
C ASP A 557 49.21 5.64 -7.15
N SER A 558 48.55 4.93 -6.26
CA SER A 558 47.25 4.34 -6.52
C SER A 558 46.16 5.39 -6.78
N MET A 559 46.10 6.47 -6.00
CA MET A 559 45.15 7.57 -6.25
C MET A 559 45.38 8.22 -7.62
N ILE A 560 46.65 8.40 -8.02
CA ILE A 560 46.98 9.00 -9.33
C ILE A 560 46.57 8.04 -10.47
N GLN A 561 46.88 6.74 -10.32
CA GLN A 561 46.56 5.71 -11.32
C GLN A 561 45.07 5.52 -11.55
N TYR A 562 44.28 5.57 -10.50
CA TYR A 562 42.83 5.29 -10.54
C TYR A 562 41.95 6.54 -10.52
N PHE A 563 42.55 7.75 -10.64
CA PHE A 563 41.76 8.99 -10.67
C PHE A 563 40.83 9.03 -11.88
N ASP A 564 39.52 9.07 -11.63
CA ASP A 564 38.49 9.28 -12.63
C ASP A 564 37.62 10.50 -12.27
N ALA A 565 37.73 11.54 -13.08
CA ALA A 565 36.98 12.80 -12.89
C ALA A 565 35.46 12.61 -12.90
N THR A 566 34.95 11.55 -13.55
CA THR A 566 33.51 11.27 -13.62
C THR A 566 32.93 10.87 -12.27
N TYR A 567 33.71 10.22 -11.43
CA TYR A 567 33.29 9.67 -10.14
C TYR A 567 33.86 10.41 -8.94
N MET A 568 35.01 11.06 -9.09
CA MET A 568 35.76 11.70 -8.01
C MET A 568 35.56 13.22 -7.93
N VAL A 569 34.80 13.83 -8.83
CA VAL A 569 34.42 15.25 -8.76
C VAL A 569 32.98 15.33 -8.22
N ILE A 570 32.83 15.93 -7.02
CA ILE A 570 31.50 16.03 -6.38
C ILE A 570 30.72 17.20 -6.92
N ASN A 571 31.40 18.33 -7.20
CA ASN A 571 30.83 19.55 -7.73
C ASN A 571 31.84 20.16 -8.71
N GLN A 572 31.46 21.14 -9.51
CA GLN A 572 32.31 21.77 -10.52
C GLN A 572 33.67 22.20 -9.98
N ASN A 573 33.80 22.49 -8.67
CA ASN A 573 35.03 23.02 -8.06
C ASN A 573 35.77 22.06 -7.09
N ILE A 574 35.18 20.90 -6.74
CA ILE A 574 35.74 20.01 -5.70
C ILE A 574 35.93 18.59 -6.23
N ALA A 575 37.14 18.08 -6.10
CA ALA A 575 37.50 16.70 -6.36
C ALA A 575 37.93 15.97 -5.07
N ILE A 576 37.61 14.66 -5.01
CA ILE A 576 37.95 13.79 -3.88
C ILE A 576 38.76 12.58 -4.38
N PRO A 577 40.07 12.72 -4.66
CA PRO A 577 40.90 11.59 -4.99
C PRO A 577 40.99 10.63 -3.82
N HIS A 578 40.74 9.34 -4.06
CA HIS A 578 40.85 8.25 -3.10
C HIS A 578 41.21 6.94 -3.81
N ALA A 579 41.69 5.94 -3.07
CA ALA A 579 41.97 4.63 -3.60
C ALA A 579 41.44 3.53 -2.67
N GLU A 580 41.11 2.36 -3.24
CA GLU A 580 40.56 1.22 -2.46
C GLU A 580 41.62 0.43 -1.65
N ASN A 581 42.87 0.86 -1.63
CA ASN A 581 43.98 0.10 -1.06
C ASN A 581 44.15 0.36 0.45
N GLU A 582 43.29 -0.24 1.27
CA GLU A 582 43.26 -0.11 2.74
C GLU A 582 44.61 -0.49 3.42
N GLN A 583 45.40 -1.35 2.79
CA GLN A 583 46.68 -1.83 3.35
C GLN A 583 47.78 -0.74 3.39
N ASN A 584 47.61 0.32 2.60
CA ASN A 584 48.58 1.42 2.52
C ASN A 584 48.13 2.68 3.28
N VAL A 585 47.12 2.53 4.15
CA VAL A 585 46.61 3.57 5.04
C VAL A 585 46.75 3.14 6.49
N ASN A 586 47.55 3.90 7.27
CA ASN A 586 47.81 3.62 8.68
C ASN A 586 46.80 4.31 9.62
N ARG A 587 46.20 5.41 9.18
CA ARG A 587 45.23 6.16 10.00
C ARG A 587 44.20 6.84 9.13
N THR A 588 42.91 6.71 9.52
CA THR A 588 41.81 7.44 8.88
C THR A 588 41.99 8.95 9.08
N SER A 589 42.13 9.70 7.99
CA SER A 589 42.39 11.13 7.98
C SER A 589 42.04 11.76 6.63
N MET A 590 41.91 13.09 6.58
CA MET A 590 41.69 13.87 5.36
C MET A 590 42.69 15.00 5.24
N SER A 591 42.98 15.43 4.01
CA SER A 591 43.75 16.66 3.74
C SER A 591 43.13 17.41 2.57
N MET A 592 43.32 18.72 2.54
CA MET A 592 42.72 19.62 1.55
C MET A 592 43.78 20.49 0.90
N LEU A 593 43.70 20.59 -0.41
CA LEU A 593 44.45 21.58 -1.22
C LEU A 593 43.46 22.53 -1.87
N VAL A 594 43.68 23.81 -1.73
CA VAL A 594 42.91 24.86 -2.38
C VAL A 594 43.83 25.59 -3.37
N LEU A 595 43.33 25.80 -4.59
CA LEU A 595 44.03 26.52 -5.66
C LEU A 595 43.31 27.83 -5.96
N ASP A 596 44.09 28.91 -6.09
CA ASP A 596 43.60 30.23 -6.53
C ASP A 596 43.14 30.13 -8.00
N GLU A 597 43.96 29.53 -8.86
CA GLU A 597 43.64 29.27 -10.27
C GLU A 597 43.15 27.81 -10.43
N PRO A 598 41.99 27.62 -11.05
CA PRO A 598 41.43 26.27 -11.20
C PRO A 598 42.31 25.39 -12.10
N LEU A 599 42.40 24.11 -11.78
CA LEU A 599 42.96 23.12 -12.67
C LEU A 599 41.87 22.60 -13.63
N THR A 600 42.02 22.87 -14.93
CA THR A 600 41.11 22.33 -15.94
C THR A 600 41.47 20.85 -16.20
N LEU A 601 40.55 19.94 -15.89
CA LEU A 601 40.69 18.50 -16.12
C LEU A 601 40.47 18.15 -17.60
N LYS A 602 40.89 16.97 -18.02
CA LYS A 602 40.67 16.45 -19.39
C LYS A 602 39.19 16.40 -19.81
N THR A 603 38.29 16.33 -18.84
CA THR A 603 36.82 16.36 -19.03
C THR A 603 36.27 17.76 -19.26
N GLY A 604 37.10 18.82 -19.21
CA GLY A 604 36.68 20.20 -19.33
C GLY A 604 36.13 20.80 -18.01
N LEU A 605 36.23 20.09 -16.89
CA LEU A 605 35.83 20.58 -15.58
C LEU A 605 36.95 21.35 -14.92
N ASP A 606 36.64 22.49 -14.31
CA ASP A 606 37.57 23.36 -13.57
C ASP A 606 37.47 23.03 -12.07
N VAL A 607 38.58 22.59 -11.45
CA VAL A 607 38.64 22.19 -10.05
C VAL A 607 39.61 23.07 -9.28
N ASN A 608 39.14 23.68 -8.20
CA ASN A 608 39.95 24.50 -7.28
C ASN A 608 40.30 23.74 -5.98
N VAL A 609 39.49 22.81 -5.54
CA VAL A 609 39.66 22.16 -4.23
C VAL A 609 39.84 20.66 -4.40
N PHE A 610 40.92 20.13 -3.86
CA PHE A 610 41.21 18.70 -3.82
C PHE A 610 41.20 18.21 -2.39
N VAL A 611 40.35 17.22 -2.05
CA VAL A 611 40.26 16.63 -0.72
C VAL A 611 40.70 15.16 -0.80
N ILE A 612 41.86 14.84 -0.22
CA ILE A 612 42.30 13.45 -0.11
C ILE A 612 41.60 12.80 1.07
N ILE A 613 41.14 11.59 0.86
CA ILE A 613 40.52 10.76 1.89
C ILE A 613 41.39 9.50 2.05
N ALA A 614 41.92 9.29 3.23
CA ALA A 614 42.61 8.08 3.66
C ALA A 614 41.77 7.39 4.71
N ALA A 615 41.32 6.18 4.48
CA ALA A 615 40.45 5.45 5.36
C ALA A 615 41.02 4.05 5.67
N THR A 616 41.18 3.71 6.96
CA THR A 616 41.58 2.38 7.44
C THR A 616 40.41 1.41 7.48
N ASP A 617 39.17 1.92 7.41
CA ASP A 617 37.94 1.16 7.38
C ASP A 617 36.87 1.89 6.55
N LYS A 618 35.78 1.21 6.27
CA LYS A 618 34.68 1.74 5.39
C LYS A 618 33.70 2.66 6.11
N PHE A 619 33.88 2.95 7.40
CA PHE A 619 32.84 3.56 8.22
C PHE A 619 33.24 4.88 8.86
N LYS A 620 34.44 5.03 9.39
CA LYS A 620 34.88 6.19 10.19
C LYS A 620 34.88 7.51 9.43
N HIS A 621 35.02 7.49 8.11
CA HIS A 621 35.06 8.67 7.26
C HIS A 621 33.66 9.04 6.68
N LEU A 622 32.63 8.24 6.90
CA LEU A 622 31.32 8.47 6.26
C LEU A 622 30.64 9.77 6.70
N ARG A 623 30.60 10.05 8.00
CA ARG A 623 30.01 11.31 8.51
C ARG A 623 30.80 12.53 8.04
N PRO A 624 32.14 12.59 8.18
CA PRO A 624 32.96 13.63 7.56
C PRO A 624 32.73 13.79 6.05
N LEU A 625 32.54 12.71 5.32
CA LEU A 625 32.27 12.76 3.88
C LEU A 625 30.91 13.39 3.58
N LEU A 626 29.88 13.10 4.37
CA LEU A 626 28.57 13.74 4.25
C LEU A 626 28.64 15.25 4.54
N GLN A 627 29.36 15.62 5.60
CA GLN A 627 29.61 17.04 5.94
C GLN A 627 30.39 17.76 4.84
N LEU A 628 31.36 17.10 4.21
CA LEU A 628 32.09 17.62 3.04
C LEU A 628 31.18 17.75 1.82
N ARG A 629 30.26 16.84 1.61
CA ARG A 629 29.24 16.93 0.53
C ARG A 629 28.34 18.13 0.74
N ASP A 630 27.87 18.33 1.98
CA ASP A 630 26.96 19.43 2.30
C ASP A 630 27.68 20.78 2.14
N LEU A 631 28.97 20.88 2.51
CA LEU A 631 29.83 21.99 2.20
C LEU A 631 29.96 22.19 0.69
N ALA A 632 30.19 21.14 -0.08
CA ALA A 632 30.33 21.21 -1.53
C ALA A 632 29.04 21.69 -2.26
N GLN A 633 27.86 21.51 -1.66
CA GLN A 633 26.59 21.98 -2.20
C GLN A 633 26.36 23.49 -1.94
N ASP A 634 27.03 24.08 -0.99
CA ASP A 634 26.96 25.50 -0.68
C ASP A 634 27.96 26.32 -1.54
N ALA A 635 27.47 26.84 -2.65
CA ALA A 635 28.30 27.58 -3.60
C ALA A 635 28.96 28.82 -3.00
N GLU A 636 28.32 29.48 -2.03
CA GLU A 636 28.86 30.69 -1.37
C GLU A 636 30.04 30.30 -0.46
N MET A 637 29.88 29.24 0.31
CA MET A 637 30.95 28.76 1.20
C MET A 637 32.13 28.16 0.42
N VAL A 638 31.90 27.51 -0.68
CA VAL A 638 32.96 27.03 -1.59
C VAL A 638 33.72 28.19 -2.19
N GLN A 639 33.06 29.29 -2.61
CA GLN A 639 33.71 30.49 -3.10
C GLN A 639 34.53 31.19 -1.99
N ASN A 640 34.03 31.24 -0.77
CA ASN A 640 34.75 31.77 0.38
C ASN A 640 36.05 30.97 0.64
N ILE A 641 36.04 29.65 0.50
CA ILE A 641 37.25 28.81 0.61
C ILE A 641 38.24 29.12 -0.51
N ILE A 642 37.80 29.29 -1.75
CA ILE A 642 38.67 29.54 -2.91
C ILE A 642 39.32 30.95 -2.83
N GLN A 643 38.59 31.94 -2.34
CA GLN A 643 39.04 33.34 -2.36
C GLN A 643 39.89 33.74 -1.15
N THR A 644 40.09 32.88 -0.17
CA THR A 644 40.81 33.21 1.05
C THR A 644 42.25 32.73 1.04
N ASP A 645 43.16 33.60 1.45
CA ASP A 645 44.60 33.30 1.67
C ASP A 645 44.90 32.78 3.10
N SER A 646 43.84 32.54 3.90
CA SER A 646 43.97 32.13 5.31
C SER A 646 43.46 30.73 5.57
N LYS A 647 44.39 29.81 5.96
CA LYS A 647 44.03 28.47 6.41
C LYS A 647 43.04 28.49 7.58
N SER A 648 43.12 29.46 8.45
CA SER A 648 42.22 29.62 9.59
C SER A 648 40.77 29.88 9.13
N GLN A 649 40.59 30.71 8.09
CA GLN A 649 39.25 30.98 7.53
C GLN A 649 38.67 29.72 6.86
N VAL A 650 39.45 29.00 6.07
CA VAL A 650 39.05 27.70 5.52
C VAL A 650 38.62 26.74 6.62
N PHE A 651 39.42 26.67 7.73
CA PHE A 651 39.09 25.80 8.85
C PHE A 651 37.79 26.20 9.59
N GLU A 652 37.50 27.48 9.72
CA GLU A 652 36.25 27.96 10.31
C GLU A 652 35.02 27.56 9.45
N VAL A 653 35.16 27.57 8.12
CA VAL A 653 34.10 27.01 7.24
C VAL A 653 33.94 25.47 7.47
N ILE A 654 35.04 24.73 7.52
CA ILE A 654 35.00 23.28 7.81
C ILE A 654 34.33 23.00 9.16
N LYS A 655 34.63 23.79 10.17
CA LYS A 655 34.06 23.69 11.51
C LYS A 655 32.57 23.99 11.52
N HIS A 656 32.14 25.00 10.75
CA HIS A 656 30.71 25.28 10.62
C HIS A 656 29.90 24.09 10.14
N PHE A 657 30.37 23.41 9.08
CA PHE A 657 29.73 22.20 8.57
C PHE A 657 29.93 20.95 9.46
N SER A 658 30.87 20.99 10.40
CA SER A 658 31.08 19.91 11.38
C SER A 658 30.10 19.93 12.56
N ILE A 659 29.36 21.04 12.77
CA ILE A 659 28.43 21.26 13.89
C ILE A 659 26.98 21.02 13.47
N ILE A 660 26.67 21.00 12.19
CA ILE A 660 25.31 20.75 11.68
C ILE A 660 24.97 19.27 11.93
N GLU A 661 23.95 19.02 12.78
CA GLU A 661 23.43 17.72 13.15
C GLU A 661 22.71 17.01 11.99
#